data_c84ee92823abd35e709a65d5616c9a82
#
_entry.id   c84ee92823abd35e709a65d5616c9a82
#
_cell.length_a   1.000
_cell.length_b   1.000
_cell.length_c   1.000
_cell.angle_alpha   90.00
_cell.angle_beta   90.00
_cell.angle_gamma   90.00
#
_symmetry.space_group_name_H-M   'P 1'
#
loop_
_entity.id
_entity.type
_entity.pdbx_description
1 polymer ?
#
loop_
_entity_poly.entity_id
_entity_poly.type
_entity_poly.pdbx_seq_one_letter_code
_entity_poly.pdbx_strand_id
1 'polypeptide(L)'
;MVQELERTRAKSPFPETAPAAYPVFYRTYSRRHEGGRREAWQDVCDRTLKGLVELGKLTNAERDLVSKMQRDLKAMPSGRWLWVGGTEWSKSPKNFSGAYNCTSTNVVDWKAFGLMMDLAMMGCGTGAVLEPKYINQLPTIRNKITVKMRGMVGMTIESQRREEAEIKVDAANNRVEIIAGDSRQGWVKSYQTLLELSTDERFDGEVEAIVDLSDIRPAGERLKGFGGMANPVKLPTLYQRCADILNNAIGRQLNSIECCLLIDEAAACVVAGNIRRSAGMRQFDSNDTVATGAKENLWQQDEAGNWRIDPTRDALRMANHTRVFHEKPSKEDVLTAVQKQFQSGEGAIQWAGEAERRAQGKGRYGLNPCGEIIGQDFHCNLAEIHLNQISPKDEQAQDDAFKAGAIAVAALLNHQFVEARYQNSREEDPIVGVSFTGFFDFCVKAFGVEWLQWFEQGRPDTMKGLEFKAKEEAFLSRWKKVVHETVWDYCDRHNIRRPNRCTTVQPAGTKSLLTGASSGWHPPKAQRFIRRITFRKDDPVALACIAYGYSVIPSQSDKDENGNLLDDPFDPRCTEWLVELPVEVDWANLPGADEVKIEKFTALAQFDFYMQVQKHYTAHNTSATVELREHEVEPLANRIYEAIENDEGYISAALLARFDDVQTFPRLPFEPITKTEYEDMLTAVRERRTTENFHAALEKHDAGELVEAGPAGCDSDKCLMPEKKPS
;
A
#
# COMPACT_ATOMS: atom_id res chain seq x y z
N MET A 1 27.86 -37.31 24.01
CA MET A 1 26.48 -37.37 23.53
C MET A 1 25.50 -36.51 24.35
N VAL A 2 26.01 -35.62 25.21
CA VAL A 2 25.19 -34.64 25.97
C VAL A 2 25.59 -33.20 25.62
N GLN A 3 26.69 -32.99 24.93
CA GLN A 3 27.15 -31.64 24.51
C GLN A 3 26.62 -31.19 23.14
N GLU A 4 25.81 -31.99 22.45
CA GLU A 4 25.14 -31.57 21.17
C GLU A 4 23.73 -31.02 21.36
N LEU A 5 23.18 -31.06 22.56
CA LEU A 5 21.82 -30.57 22.89
C LEU A 5 21.76 -29.14 23.40
N GLU A 6 22.89 -28.49 23.60
CA GLU A 6 23.01 -27.07 23.91
C GLU A 6 23.44 -26.21 22.71
N ARG A 7 23.17 -26.66 21.49
CA ARG A 7 23.08 -25.67 20.38
C ARG A 7 21.96 -24.72 20.74
N THR A 8 22.35 -23.61 21.36
CA THR A 8 21.61 -22.42 21.63
C THR A 8 20.35 -22.34 20.79
N ARG A 9 19.17 -22.42 21.42
CA ARG A 9 17.91 -21.94 20.85
C ARG A 9 18.22 -20.56 20.29
N ALA A 10 18.39 -20.44 18.99
CA ALA A 10 18.55 -19.13 18.38
C ALA A 10 17.30 -18.36 18.75
N LYS A 11 17.44 -17.36 19.64
CA LYS A 11 16.32 -16.54 20.13
C LYS A 11 15.61 -15.98 18.90
N SER A 12 14.31 -16.22 18.79
CA SER A 12 13.49 -15.64 17.71
C SER A 12 13.73 -14.12 17.65
N PRO A 13 13.99 -13.55 16.47
CA PRO A 13 14.07 -12.11 16.35
C PRO A 13 12.71 -11.42 16.59
N PHE A 14 11.60 -12.16 16.39
CA PHE A 14 10.25 -11.64 16.51
C PHE A 14 9.63 -11.95 17.88
N PRO A 15 8.79 -11.06 18.44
CA PRO A 15 8.11 -11.30 19.70
C PRO A 15 7.17 -12.51 19.63
N GLU A 16 7.00 -13.23 20.72
CA GLU A 16 6.02 -14.32 20.81
C GLU A 16 4.57 -13.84 20.63
N THR A 17 4.31 -12.58 20.96
CA THR A 17 3.02 -11.90 20.74
C THR A 17 2.73 -11.56 19.29
N ALA A 18 3.64 -11.86 18.37
CA ALA A 18 3.52 -11.60 16.94
C ALA A 18 3.51 -12.91 16.11
N PRO A 19 2.47 -13.75 16.21
CA PRO A 19 2.43 -15.06 15.54
C PRO A 19 2.49 -14.96 14.02
N ALA A 20 2.04 -13.83 13.44
CA ALA A 20 2.11 -13.56 12.01
C ALA A 20 3.50 -13.13 11.51
N ALA A 21 4.46 -12.87 12.40
CA ALA A 21 5.75 -12.30 12.03
C ALA A 21 6.56 -13.18 11.06
N TYR A 22 6.72 -14.46 11.36
CA TYR A 22 7.45 -15.37 10.50
C TYR A 22 6.82 -15.56 9.12
N PRO A 23 5.50 -15.90 9.01
CA PRO A 23 4.86 -16.03 7.72
C PRO A 23 4.96 -14.76 6.87
N VAL A 24 4.74 -13.60 7.48
CA VAL A 24 4.81 -12.31 6.78
C VAL A 24 6.25 -11.99 6.37
N PHE A 25 7.22 -12.20 7.25
CA PHE A 25 8.62 -11.93 6.97
C PHE A 25 9.13 -12.75 5.77
N TYR A 26 8.92 -14.05 5.80
CA TYR A 26 9.41 -14.93 4.72
C TYR A 26 8.64 -14.78 3.42
N ARG A 27 7.35 -14.43 3.49
CA ARG A 27 6.55 -14.14 2.31
C ARG A 27 6.92 -12.80 1.65
N THR A 28 7.32 -11.79 2.45
CA THR A 28 7.35 -10.40 1.97
C THR A 28 8.74 -9.79 1.92
N TYR A 29 9.62 -10.06 2.89
CA TYR A 29 10.88 -9.33 3.05
C TYR A 29 12.14 -10.16 2.88
N SER A 30 12.05 -11.47 3.08
CA SER A 30 13.18 -12.40 2.94
C SER A 30 13.45 -12.70 1.47
N ARG A 31 14.63 -12.37 1.01
CA ARG A 31 15.12 -12.71 -0.34
C ARG A 31 15.94 -14.02 -0.30
N ARG A 32 16.36 -14.48 -1.46
CA ARG A 32 17.29 -15.61 -1.56
C ARG A 32 18.71 -15.13 -1.80
N HIS A 33 19.65 -15.72 -1.08
CA HIS A 33 21.05 -15.64 -1.42
C HIS A 33 21.36 -16.38 -2.74
N GLU A 34 22.50 -16.11 -3.37
CA GLU A 34 22.95 -16.80 -4.58
C GLU A 34 22.97 -18.33 -4.43
N GLY A 35 23.20 -18.83 -3.21
CA GLY A 35 23.12 -20.26 -2.86
C GLY A 35 21.72 -20.82 -2.65
N GLY A 36 20.65 -20.05 -2.93
CA GLY A 36 19.25 -20.47 -2.81
C GLY A 36 18.64 -20.40 -1.40
N ARG A 37 19.45 -20.21 -0.35
CA ARG A 37 18.97 -20.07 1.04
C ARG A 37 18.21 -18.76 1.22
N ARG A 38 17.13 -18.78 1.99
CA ARG A 38 16.39 -17.57 2.38
C ARG A 38 17.18 -16.72 3.39
N GLU A 39 17.08 -15.39 3.24
CA GLU A 39 17.57 -14.45 4.24
C GLU A 39 16.83 -14.62 5.57
N ALA A 40 17.58 -14.65 6.68
CA ALA A 40 17.04 -14.42 8.02
C ALA A 40 16.89 -12.91 8.28
N TRP A 41 16.23 -12.53 9.40
CA TRP A 41 16.05 -11.12 9.76
C TRP A 41 17.38 -10.35 9.84
N GLN A 42 18.42 -10.98 10.38
CA GLN A 42 19.73 -10.35 10.49
C GLN A 42 20.35 -10.07 9.11
N ASP A 43 20.19 -10.99 8.15
CA ASP A 43 20.70 -10.82 6.78
C ASP A 43 19.99 -9.61 6.12
N VAL A 44 18.67 -9.46 6.30
CA VAL A 44 17.91 -8.31 5.80
C VAL A 44 18.39 -7.02 6.47
N CYS A 45 18.63 -7.02 7.78
CA CYS A 45 19.16 -5.86 8.50
C CYS A 45 20.52 -5.44 7.95
N ASP A 46 21.42 -6.39 7.75
CA ASP A 46 22.77 -6.11 7.24
C ASP A 46 22.75 -5.56 5.81
N ARG A 47 21.95 -6.18 4.94
CA ARG A 47 21.81 -5.74 3.55
C ARG A 47 21.23 -4.34 3.44
N THR A 48 20.13 -4.08 4.13
CA THR A 48 19.42 -2.79 4.06
C THR A 48 20.24 -1.67 4.70
N LEU A 49 20.92 -1.96 5.81
CA LEU A 49 21.84 -1.00 6.45
C LEU A 49 23.01 -0.65 5.54
N LYS A 50 23.63 -1.65 4.91
CA LYS A 50 24.71 -1.42 3.95
C LYS A 50 24.26 -0.45 2.84
N GLY A 51 23.05 -0.67 2.28
CA GLY A 51 22.50 0.22 1.27
C GLY A 51 22.29 1.65 1.76
N LEU A 52 21.78 1.85 3.00
CA LEU A 52 21.62 3.18 3.59
C LEU A 52 22.97 3.86 3.84
N VAL A 53 23.97 3.13 4.35
CA VAL A 53 25.32 3.65 4.60
C VAL A 53 25.98 4.12 3.30
N GLU A 54 25.93 3.31 2.26
CA GLU A 54 26.51 3.63 0.95
C GLU A 54 25.82 4.85 0.32
N LEU A 55 24.48 4.85 0.29
CA LEU A 55 23.70 5.93 -0.33
C LEU A 55 23.76 7.22 0.48
N GLY A 56 23.56 7.13 1.79
CA GLY A 56 23.44 8.28 2.70
C GLY A 56 24.77 8.76 3.28
N LYS A 57 25.89 8.09 2.98
CA LYS A 57 27.22 8.40 3.56
C LYS A 57 27.14 8.57 5.08
N LEU A 58 26.47 7.62 5.75
CA LEU A 58 26.22 7.68 7.18
C LEU A 58 27.52 7.65 7.99
N THR A 59 27.57 8.41 9.05
CA THR A 59 28.63 8.32 10.06
C THR A 59 28.55 6.99 10.82
N ASN A 60 29.62 6.62 11.51
CA ASN A 60 29.62 5.41 12.33
C ASN A 60 28.52 5.44 13.41
N ALA A 61 28.30 6.59 14.05
CA ALA A 61 27.28 6.76 15.07
C ALA A 61 25.86 6.59 14.49
N GLU A 62 25.59 7.15 13.32
CA GLU A 62 24.30 6.99 12.61
C GLU A 62 24.09 5.53 12.19
N ARG A 63 25.11 4.90 11.60
CA ARG A 63 25.07 3.49 11.23
C ARG A 63 24.74 2.60 12.43
N ASP A 64 25.43 2.80 13.55
CA ASP A 64 25.28 1.96 14.73
C ASP A 64 23.88 2.16 15.37
N LEU A 65 23.37 3.40 15.37
CA LEU A 65 22.03 3.71 15.86
C LEU A 65 20.95 3.04 14.99
N VAL A 66 21.01 3.20 13.66
CA VAL A 66 20.06 2.59 12.72
C VAL A 66 20.13 1.07 12.83
N SER A 67 21.33 0.48 12.88
CA SER A 67 21.51 -0.95 13.05
C SER A 67 20.85 -1.49 14.32
N LYS A 68 21.12 -0.85 15.45
CA LYS A 68 20.54 -1.25 16.74
C LYS A 68 19.03 -1.18 16.73
N MET A 69 18.46 -0.06 16.29
CA MET A 69 17.00 0.13 16.30
C MET A 69 16.27 -0.83 15.35
N GLN A 70 16.86 -1.13 14.20
CA GLN A 70 16.26 -2.08 13.25
C GLN A 70 16.33 -3.53 13.77
N ARG A 71 17.49 -3.95 14.30
CA ARG A 71 17.66 -5.28 14.87
C ARG A 71 16.73 -5.54 16.05
N ASP A 72 16.52 -4.49 16.89
CA ASP A 72 15.63 -4.52 18.04
C ASP A 72 14.15 -4.32 17.65
N LEU A 73 13.81 -4.27 16.37
CA LEU A 73 12.46 -4.06 15.86
C LEU A 73 11.79 -2.75 16.34
N LYS A 74 12.56 -1.74 16.70
CA LYS A 74 12.06 -0.46 17.21
C LYS A 74 11.87 0.58 16.10
N ALA A 75 12.73 0.58 15.08
CA ALA A 75 12.63 1.43 13.91
C ALA A 75 13.03 0.67 12.66
N MET A 76 12.22 0.74 11.63
CA MET A 76 12.43 0.03 10.36
C MET A 76 12.37 1.02 9.19
N PRO A 77 13.18 0.82 8.13
CA PRO A 77 12.97 1.51 6.87
C PRO A 77 11.65 1.09 6.24
N SER A 78 11.31 1.70 5.10
CA SER A 78 10.10 1.32 4.37
C SER A 78 10.09 -0.16 3.99
N GLY A 79 8.90 -0.73 3.81
CA GLY A 79 8.78 -2.13 3.36
C GLY A 79 9.48 -2.38 2.02
N ARG A 80 9.51 -1.39 1.14
CA ARG A 80 10.27 -1.46 -0.11
C ARG A 80 11.76 -1.52 0.13
N TRP A 81 12.29 -0.71 1.01
CA TRP A 81 13.70 -0.77 1.34
C TRP A 81 14.07 -2.09 2.02
N LEU A 82 13.22 -2.62 2.90
CA LEU A 82 13.41 -3.97 3.46
C LEU A 82 13.53 -5.03 2.37
N TRP A 83 12.80 -4.90 1.27
CA TRP A 83 12.84 -5.83 0.14
C TRP A 83 14.02 -5.62 -0.80
N VAL A 84 14.21 -4.40 -1.33
CA VAL A 84 15.19 -4.13 -2.38
C VAL A 84 16.46 -3.40 -1.92
N GLY A 85 16.43 -2.78 -0.73
CA GLY A 85 17.56 -1.99 -0.25
C GLY A 85 18.85 -2.77 -0.15
N GLY A 86 19.95 -2.20 -0.63
CA GLY A 86 21.26 -2.81 -0.65
C GLY A 86 21.49 -3.88 -1.72
N THR A 87 20.50 -4.14 -2.58
CA THR A 87 20.67 -5.07 -3.74
C THR A 87 21.27 -4.33 -4.93
N GLU A 88 21.90 -5.06 -5.85
CA GLU A 88 22.40 -4.48 -7.11
C GLU A 88 21.27 -3.86 -7.95
N TRP A 89 20.08 -4.43 -7.90
CA TRP A 89 18.90 -3.85 -8.56
C TRP A 89 18.60 -2.44 -8.05
N SER A 90 18.67 -2.20 -6.74
CA SER A 90 18.37 -0.90 -6.12
C SER A 90 19.46 0.16 -6.34
N LYS A 91 20.64 -0.21 -6.82
CA LYS A 91 21.73 0.71 -7.15
C LYS A 91 21.60 1.34 -8.54
N SER A 92 20.78 0.75 -9.40
CA SER A 92 20.57 1.28 -10.76
C SER A 92 19.61 2.47 -10.74
N PRO A 93 20.00 3.65 -11.28
CA PRO A 93 19.15 4.83 -11.29
C PRO A 93 17.78 4.63 -11.92
N LYS A 94 17.67 3.80 -12.96
CA LYS A 94 16.39 3.45 -13.61
C LYS A 94 15.42 2.70 -12.69
N ASN A 95 15.89 2.18 -11.56
CA ASN A 95 15.12 1.41 -10.60
C ASN A 95 14.87 2.16 -9.27
N PHE A 96 15.43 3.37 -9.09
CA PHE A 96 15.31 4.10 -7.82
C PHE A 96 13.87 4.32 -7.37
N SER A 97 12.96 4.56 -8.31
CA SER A 97 11.54 4.69 -8.00
C SER A 97 10.96 3.46 -7.30
N GLY A 98 11.44 2.27 -7.61
CA GLY A 98 11.01 1.01 -7.01
C GLY A 98 11.46 0.82 -5.54
N ALA A 99 12.35 1.66 -5.04
CA ALA A 99 12.74 1.69 -3.63
C ALA A 99 11.68 2.37 -2.73
N TYR A 100 10.65 2.96 -3.33
CA TYR A 100 9.59 3.69 -2.64
C TYR A 100 8.26 2.95 -2.76
N ASN A 101 7.42 3.07 -1.73
CA ASN A 101 6.15 2.33 -1.69
C ASN A 101 5.11 2.90 -2.67
N CYS A 102 5.00 4.22 -2.72
CA CYS A 102 3.94 4.92 -3.45
C CYS A 102 4.45 6.21 -4.10
N THR A 103 3.65 6.72 -5.02
CA THR A 103 3.93 7.93 -5.77
C THR A 103 2.67 8.77 -5.94
N SER A 104 2.84 10.02 -6.33
CA SER A 104 1.77 10.86 -6.89
C SER A 104 2.31 11.60 -8.10
N THR A 105 1.53 11.67 -9.18
CA THR A 105 1.94 12.26 -10.45
C THR A 105 0.82 13.15 -11.00
N ASN A 106 1.15 14.37 -11.39
CA ASN A 106 0.25 15.23 -12.14
C ASN A 106 0.24 14.81 -13.61
N VAL A 107 -0.94 14.56 -14.17
CA VAL A 107 -1.08 14.07 -15.54
C VAL A 107 -1.17 15.25 -16.50
N VAL A 108 -0.05 15.64 -17.08
CA VAL A 108 0.08 16.83 -17.94
C VAL A 108 0.50 16.49 -19.38
N ASP A 109 0.99 15.29 -19.63
CA ASP A 109 1.51 14.84 -20.91
C ASP A 109 1.37 13.32 -21.07
N TRP A 110 1.62 12.81 -22.29
CA TRP A 110 1.60 11.36 -22.56
C TRP A 110 2.67 10.59 -21.78
N LYS A 111 3.77 11.25 -21.45
CA LYS A 111 4.84 10.64 -20.65
C LYS A 111 4.36 10.26 -19.25
N ALA A 112 3.46 11.05 -18.66
CA ALA A 112 2.87 10.72 -17.35
C ALA A 112 2.19 9.33 -17.34
N PHE A 113 1.49 8.97 -18.42
CA PHE A 113 0.86 7.65 -18.55
C PHE A 113 1.89 6.52 -18.59
N GLY A 114 2.97 6.69 -19.39
CA GLY A 114 4.09 5.74 -19.42
C GLY A 114 4.75 5.59 -18.06
N LEU A 115 4.98 6.69 -17.33
CA LEU A 115 5.54 6.67 -15.98
C LEU A 115 4.64 5.93 -14.99
N MET A 116 3.32 6.10 -15.07
CA MET A 116 2.37 5.38 -14.23
C MET A 116 2.44 3.87 -14.46
N MET A 117 2.55 3.42 -15.72
CA MET A 117 2.76 2.02 -16.03
C MET A 117 4.11 1.50 -15.51
N ASP A 118 5.18 2.27 -15.69
CA ASP A 118 6.52 1.92 -15.19
C ASP A 118 6.56 1.73 -13.68
N LEU A 119 5.96 2.65 -12.94
CA LEU A 119 5.82 2.59 -11.48
C LEU A 119 4.98 1.39 -11.04
N ALA A 120 3.86 1.12 -11.73
CA ALA A 120 3.02 -0.03 -11.45
C ALA A 120 3.79 -1.35 -11.67
N MET A 121 4.60 -1.43 -12.74
CA MET A 121 5.47 -2.60 -13.01
C MET A 121 6.56 -2.80 -11.95
N MET A 122 7.00 -1.74 -11.29
CA MET A 122 7.86 -1.84 -10.11
C MET A 122 7.08 -2.13 -8.82
N GLY A 123 5.76 -2.31 -8.92
CA GLY A 123 4.87 -2.56 -7.80
C GLY A 123 4.68 -1.35 -6.88
N CYS A 124 5.01 -0.13 -7.32
CA CYS A 124 4.71 1.09 -6.58
C CYS A 124 3.22 1.39 -6.62
N GLY A 125 2.67 1.89 -5.52
CA GLY A 125 1.34 2.47 -5.53
C GLY A 125 1.33 3.75 -6.38
N THR A 126 0.31 3.93 -7.21
CA THR A 126 0.25 5.03 -8.18
C THR A 126 -0.86 6.02 -7.84
N GLY A 127 -0.50 7.20 -7.37
CA GLY A 127 -1.40 8.36 -7.26
C GLY A 127 -1.38 9.16 -8.56
N ALA A 128 -2.54 9.63 -9.01
CA ALA A 128 -2.64 10.53 -10.16
C ALA A 128 -3.60 11.67 -9.89
N VAL A 129 -3.18 12.89 -10.16
CA VAL A 129 -4.04 14.07 -10.13
C VAL A 129 -4.58 14.32 -11.52
N LEU A 130 -5.90 14.17 -11.68
CA LEU A 130 -6.62 14.18 -12.96
C LEU A 130 -7.55 15.40 -13.08
N GLU A 131 -7.17 16.51 -12.47
CA GLU A 131 -7.96 17.74 -12.55
C GLU A 131 -7.79 18.45 -13.90
N PRO A 132 -8.80 19.20 -14.35
CA PRO A 132 -8.78 19.90 -15.63
C PRO A 132 -7.52 20.75 -15.87
N LYS A 133 -7.01 21.43 -14.84
CA LYS A 133 -5.80 22.26 -14.95
C LYS A 133 -4.54 21.49 -15.36
N TYR A 134 -4.52 20.18 -15.14
CA TYR A 134 -3.43 19.31 -15.55
C TYR A 134 -3.75 18.59 -16.86
N ILE A 135 -4.86 17.85 -16.92
CA ILE A 135 -5.19 17.03 -18.08
C ILE A 135 -5.49 17.85 -19.34
N ASN A 136 -5.96 19.10 -19.21
CA ASN A 136 -6.18 20.00 -20.34
C ASN A 136 -4.86 20.53 -20.97
N GLN A 137 -3.70 20.15 -20.45
CA GLN A 137 -2.42 20.35 -21.12
C GLN A 137 -2.16 19.26 -22.16
N LEU A 138 -2.90 18.15 -22.14
CA LEU A 138 -2.86 17.15 -23.19
C LEU A 138 -3.44 17.73 -24.49
N PRO A 139 -2.85 17.37 -25.67
CA PRO A 139 -3.38 17.82 -26.94
C PRO A 139 -4.79 17.27 -27.23
N THR A 140 -5.52 17.93 -28.10
CA THR A 140 -6.78 17.42 -28.66
C THR A 140 -6.54 16.12 -29.43
N ILE A 141 -7.36 15.11 -29.21
CA ILE A 141 -7.30 13.85 -29.95
C ILE A 141 -7.71 14.10 -31.40
N ARG A 142 -6.83 13.76 -32.34
CA ARG A 142 -7.02 14.05 -33.77
C ARG A 142 -7.07 12.81 -34.66
N ASN A 143 -6.34 11.76 -34.30
CA ASN A 143 -6.20 10.58 -35.14
C ASN A 143 -7.03 9.42 -34.61
N LYS A 144 -7.80 8.80 -35.50
CA LYS A 144 -8.44 7.52 -35.23
C LYS A 144 -7.39 6.41 -35.28
N ILE A 145 -7.28 5.62 -34.22
CA ILE A 145 -6.33 4.52 -34.12
C ILE A 145 -7.06 3.22 -34.47
N THR A 146 -6.58 2.49 -35.44
CA THR A 146 -7.02 1.12 -35.76
C THR A 146 -5.90 0.16 -35.36
N VAL A 147 -6.14 -0.70 -34.35
CA VAL A 147 -5.15 -1.65 -33.86
C VAL A 147 -5.26 -2.96 -34.61
N LYS A 148 -4.12 -3.47 -35.10
CA LYS A 148 -3.99 -4.81 -35.66
C LYS A 148 -2.92 -5.59 -34.91
N MET A 149 -3.26 -6.75 -34.36
CA MET A 149 -2.30 -7.65 -33.72
C MET A 149 -1.62 -8.51 -34.77
N ARG A 150 -0.26 -8.54 -34.79
CA ARG A 150 0.53 -9.36 -35.71
C ARG A 150 1.14 -10.58 -35.05
N GLY A 151 1.82 -10.39 -33.90
CA GLY A 151 2.49 -11.44 -33.17
C GLY A 151 1.82 -11.73 -31.84
N MET A 152 1.84 -12.99 -31.41
CA MET A 152 1.30 -13.42 -30.12
C MET A 152 2.41 -13.58 -29.08
N VAL A 153 2.05 -13.37 -27.83
CA VAL A 153 2.94 -13.56 -26.67
C VAL A 153 3.56 -14.96 -26.69
N GLY A 154 4.87 -15.05 -26.46
CA GLY A 154 5.61 -16.30 -26.33
C GLY A 154 6.01 -16.96 -27.65
N MET A 155 5.85 -16.32 -28.79
CA MET A 155 6.25 -16.90 -30.09
C MET A 155 7.77 -16.95 -30.29
N THR A 156 8.49 -15.94 -29.76
CA THR A 156 9.95 -15.85 -29.88
C THR A 156 10.63 -16.59 -28.72
N ILE A 157 11.62 -17.41 -29.01
CA ILE A 157 12.42 -18.11 -27.99
C ILE A 157 13.24 -17.11 -27.18
N GLU A 158 13.48 -17.38 -25.89
CA GLU A 158 14.11 -16.45 -24.94
C GLU A 158 15.39 -15.80 -25.48
N SER A 159 16.28 -16.57 -26.10
CA SER A 159 17.57 -16.08 -26.60
C SER A 159 17.48 -15.11 -27.78
N GLN A 160 16.31 -14.98 -28.42
CA GLN A 160 16.08 -14.13 -29.60
C GLN A 160 15.12 -12.96 -29.30
N ARG A 161 14.59 -12.87 -28.07
CA ARG A 161 13.67 -11.77 -27.68
C ARG A 161 14.42 -10.45 -27.59
N ARG A 162 13.82 -9.41 -28.12
CA ARG A 162 14.27 -8.01 -27.92
C ARG A 162 13.85 -7.55 -26.54
N GLU A 163 14.75 -6.87 -25.84
CA GLU A 163 14.41 -6.22 -24.57
C GLU A 163 13.77 -4.85 -24.79
N GLU A 164 14.19 -4.12 -25.81
CA GLU A 164 13.68 -2.80 -26.15
C GLU A 164 12.55 -2.88 -27.18
N ALA A 165 11.60 -1.96 -27.10
CA ALA A 165 10.56 -1.82 -28.11
C ALA A 165 11.15 -1.19 -29.39
N GLU A 166 10.76 -1.71 -30.54
CA GLU A 166 11.10 -1.14 -31.86
C GLU A 166 9.85 -0.51 -32.47
N ILE A 167 9.96 0.76 -32.86
CA ILE A 167 8.86 1.53 -33.46
C ILE A 167 9.24 1.89 -34.92
N LYS A 168 8.43 1.43 -35.89
CA LYS A 168 8.62 1.74 -37.31
C LYS A 168 7.45 2.58 -37.78
N VAL A 169 7.76 3.78 -38.25
CA VAL A 169 6.77 4.75 -38.70
C VAL A 169 6.79 4.84 -40.23
N ASP A 170 5.65 4.60 -40.84
CA ASP A 170 5.37 4.82 -42.28
C ASP A 170 4.25 5.87 -42.39
N ALA A 171 4.62 7.14 -42.25
CA ALA A 171 3.68 8.25 -42.28
C ALA A 171 2.98 8.39 -43.64
N ALA A 172 3.63 7.98 -44.74
CA ALA A 172 3.05 8.06 -46.09
C ALA A 172 1.83 7.12 -46.25
N ASN A 173 1.79 6.02 -45.51
CA ASN A 173 0.70 5.04 -45.53
C ASN A 173 -0.14 5.07 -44.26
N ASN A 174 -0.01 6.10 -43.43
CA ASN A 174 -0.69 6.20 -42.12
C ASN A 174 -0.54 4.94 -41.26
N ARG A 175 0.67 4.41 -41.18
CA ARG A 175 0.94 3.11 -40.54
C ARG A 175 2.10 3.19 -39.56
N VAL A 176 1.95 2.52 -38.41
CA VAL A 176 3.02 2.36 -37.41
C VAL A 176 3.09 0.91 -36.95
N GLU A 177 4.29 0.33 -36.97
CA GLU A 177 4.55 -0.96 -36.35
C GLU A 177 5.13 -0.74 -34.97
N ILE A 178 4.49 -1.33 -33.96
CA ILE A 178 4.91 -1.30 -32.55
C ILE A 178 5.31 -2.72 -32.14
N ILE A 179 6.60 -2.99 -32.12
CA ILE A 179 7.14 -4.28 -31.68
C ILE A 179 7.50 -4.13 -30.21
N ALA A 180 6.71 -4.73 -29.31
CA ALA A 180 6.92 -4.62 -27.87
C ALA A 180 8.14 -5.42 -27.44
N GLY A 181 9.01 -4.82 -26.63
CA GLY A 181 10.18 -5.48 -26.06
C GLY A 181 9.88 -6.25 -24.78
N ASP A 182 10.60 -7.33 -24.54
CA ASP A 182 10.46 -8.19 -23.33
C ASP A 182 11.15 -7.60 -22.11
N SER A 183 10.80 -6.36 -21.80
CA SER A 183 11.28 -5.64 -20.61
C SER A 183 10.23 -4.64 -20.13
N ARG A 184 10.43 -4.14 -18.92
CA ARG A 184 9.58 -3.08 -18.36
C ARG A 184 9.55 -1.85 -19.28
N GLN A 185 10.71 -1.37 -19.72
CA GLN A 185 10.80 -0.24 -20.65
C GLN A 185 10.19 -0.56 -22.01
N GLY A 186 10.31 -1.79 -22.48
CA GLY A 186 9.68 -2.23 -23.72
C GLY A 186 8.16 -2.15 -23.70
N TRP A 187 7.54 -2.58 -22.60
CA TRP A 187 6.10 -2.45 -22.39
C TRP A 187 5.66 -0.99 -22.29
N VAL A 188 6.36 -0.20 -21.47
CA VAL A 188 6.05 1.22 -21.28
C VAL A 188 6.14 1.98 -22.58
N LYS A 189 7.21 1.76 -23.37
CA LYS A 189 7.40 2.44 -24.67
C LYS A 189 6.31 2.08 -25.66
N SER A 190 5.94 0.80 -25.75
CA SER A 190 4.87 0.36 -26.67
C SER A 190 3.50 0.95 -26.31
N TYR A 191 3.16 0.97 -25.03
CA TYR A 191 1.93 1.58 -24.51
C TYR A 191 1.89 3.09 -24.74
N GLN A 192 2.94 3.81 -24.33
CA GLN A 192 3.02 5.25 -24.49
C GLN A 192 2.98 5.66 -25.98
N THR A 193 3.68 4.93 -26.84
CA THR A 193 3.65 5.18 -28.30
C THR A 193 2.23 5.10 -28.85
N LEU A 194 1.44 4.08 -28.44
CA LEU A 194 0.04 3.98 -28.89
C LEU A 194 -0.76 5.24 -28.50
N LEU A 195 -0.59 5.73 -27.27
CA LEU A 195 -1.29 6.95 -26.82
C LEU A 195 -0.85 8.18 -27.63
N GLU A 196 0.46 8.33 -27.87
CA GLU A 196 1.03 9.44 -28.64
C GLU A 196 0.47 9.48 -30.08
N LEU A 197 0.18 8.33 -30.72
CA LEU A 197 -0.39 8.28 -32.05
C LEU A 197 -1.72 9.04 -32.19
N SER A 198 -2.50 9.12 -31.13
CA SER A 198 -3.79 9.81 -31.13
C SER A 198 -3.69 11.32 -31.41
N THR A 199 -2.50 11.89 -31.18
CA THR A 199 -2.22 13.32 -31.32
C THR A 199 -1.06 13.64 -32.26
N ASP A 200 -0.47 12.62 -32.87
CA ASP A 200 0.70 12.76 -33.74
C ASP A 200 0.33 13.47 -35.08
N GLU A 201 0.95 14.61 -35.33
CA GLU A 201 0.68 15.48 -36.45
C GLU A 201 1.20 14.92 -37.80
N ARG A 202 2.00 13.87 -37.75
CA ARG A 202 2.50 13.20 -38.97
C ARG A 202 1.42 12.43 -39.71
N PHE A 203 0.28 12.15 -39.06
CA PHE A 203 -0.84 11.41 -39.65
C PHE A 203 -2.04 12.32 -39.92
N ASP A 204 -2.77 11.99 -40.99
CA ASP A 204 -3.90 12.77 -41.47
C ASP A 204 -5.25 12.17 -41.03
N GLY A 205 -5.50 12.22 -39.70
CA GLY A 205 -6.76 11.84 -39.10
C GLY A 205 -6.98 10.35 -38.82
N GLU A 206 -6.19 9.46 -39.42
CA GLU A 206 -6.24 8.01 -39.19
C GLU A 206 -4.84 7.42 -39.12
N VAL A 207 -4.64 6.40 -38.29
CA VAL A 207 -3.40 5.64 -38.18
C VAL A 207 -3.69 4.17 -37.88
N GLU A 208 -3.07 3.30 -38.67
CA GLU A 208 -3.06 1.85 -38.42
C GLU A 208 -1.86 1.50 -37.52
N ALA A 209 -2.14 1.06 -36.31
CA ALA A 209 -1.13 0.59 -35.37
C ALA A 209 -1.04 -0.95 -35.44
N ILE A 210 0.07 -1.47 -35.94
CA ILE A 210 0.34 -2.90 -35.96
C ILE A 210 1.17 -3.25 -34.74
N VAL A 211 0.57 -3.98 -33.80
CA VAL A 211 1.21 -4.37 -32.54
C VAL A 211 1.71 -5.80 -32.63
N ASP A 212 2.99 -5.99 -32.38
CA ASP A 212 3.67 -7.27 -32.35
C ASP A 212 4.14 -7.60 -30.94
N LEU A 213 3.60 -8.67 -30.36
CA LEU A 213 3.91 -9.15 -29.02
C LEU A 213 4.72 -10.44 -29.01
N SER A 214 5.29 -10.86 -30.16
CA SER A 214 6.01 -12.14 -30.27
C SER A 214 7.18 -12.26 -29.32
N ASP A 215 7.86 -11.14 -29.03
CA ASP A 215 9.02 -11.12 -28.13
C ASP A 215 8.66 -11.15 -26.64
N ILE A 216 7.39 -10.91 -26.28
CA ILE A 216 6.96 -10.93 -24.88
C ILE A 216 6.96 -12.35 -24.33
N ARG A 217 7.57 -12.55 -23.17
CA ARG A 217 7.61 -13.84 -22.49
C ARG A 217 6.23 -14.37 -22.15
N PRO A 218 6.02 -15.70 -22.22
CA PRO A 218 4.74 -16.30 -21.87
C PRO A 218 4.43 -16.22 -20.37
N ALA A 219 3.16 -16.42 -20.01
CA ALA A 219 2.74 -16.54 -18.63
C ALA A 219 3.48 -17.70 -17.92
N GLY A 220 3.86 -17.48 -16.67
CA GLY A 220 4.54 -18.48 -15.86
C GLY A 220 6.07 -18.48 -15.97
N GLU A 221 6.66 -17.66 -16.85
CA GLU A 221 8.12 -17.48 -16.92
C GLU A 221 8.59 -16.52 -15.81
N ARG A 222 9.77 -16.78 -15.24
CA ARG A 222 10.33 -15.96 -14.15
C ARG A 222 10.67 -14.55 -14.60
N LEU A 223 10.37 -13.57 -13.74
CA LEU A 223 10.81 -12.19 -13.90
C LEU A 223 12.24 -12.03 -13.36
N LYS A 224 13.10 -11.39 -14.15
CA LYS A 224 14.49 -11.09 -13.74
C LYS A 224 14.50 -9.86 -12.83
N GLY A 225 15.21 -9.92 -11.70
CA GLY A 225 15.54 -8.78 -10.84
C GLY A 225 14.56 -8.51 -9.70
N PHE A 226 13.28 -8.27 -9.95
CA PHE A 226 12.32 -7.93 -8.90
C PHE A 226 11.66 -9.17 -8.24
N GLY A 227 11.70 -10.33 -8.90
CA GLY A 227 11.01 -11.54 -8.51
C GLY A 227 9.58 -11.64 -9.06
N GLY A 228 8.95 -12.79 -8.94
CA GLY A 228 7.61 -13.06 -9.45
C GLY A 228 7.58 -13.76 -10.81
N MET A 229 6.37 -14.00 -11.32
CA MET A 229 6.10 -14.65 -12.60
C MET A 229 5.44 -13.69 -13.59
N ALA A 230 5.79 -13.81 -14.85
CA ALA A 230 5.14 -13.07 -15.93
C ALA A 230 3.66 -13.46 -16.06
N ASN A 231 2.81 -12.46 -16.23
CA ASN A 231 1.41 -12.66 -16.55
C ASN A 231 0.95 -11.66 -17.64
N PRO A 232 1.34 -11.83 -18.89
CA PRO A 232 1.00 -10.93 -19.98
C PRO A 232 -0.39 -11.16 -20.55
N VAL A 233 -1.25 -11.94 -19.89
CA VAL A 233 -2.56 -12.38 -20.43
C VAL A 233 -3.45 -11.22 -20.88
N LYS A 234 -3.41 -10.10 -20.19
CA LYS A 234 -4.20 -8.91 -20.52
C LYS A 234 -3.50 -7.94 -21.50
N LEU A 235 -2.22 -8.14 -21.77
CA LEU A 235 -1.46 -7.24 -22.66
C LEU A 235 -2.03 -7.14 -24.08
N PRO A 236 -2.46 -8.24 -24.75
CA PRO A 236 -3.02 -8.15 -26.09
C PRO A 236 -4.25 -7.26 -26.18
N THR A 237 -5.09 -7.23 -25.15
CA THR A 237 -6.34 -6.44 -25.13
C THR A 237 -6.11 -4.98 -24.74
N LEU A 238 -5.00 -4.66 -24.07
CA LEU A 238 -4.67 -3.30 -23.63
C LEU A 238 -4.70 -2.28 -24.77
N TYR A 239 -4.04 -2.61 -25.88
CA TYR A 239 -3.90 -1.68 -26.99
C TYR A 239 -5.24 -1.35 -27.65
N GLN A 240 -6.10 -2.34 -27.85
CA GLN A 240 -7.44 -2.12 -28.41
C GLN A 240 -8.30 -1.28 -27.45
N ARG A 241 -8.30 -1.61 -26.16
CA ARG A 241 -9.08 -0.85 -25.16
C ARG A 241 -8.63 0.61 -25.07
N CYS A 242 -7.33 0.86 -25.08
CA CYS A 242 -6.79 2.22 -25.10
C CYS A 242 -7.17 2.95 -26.40
N ALA A 243 -7.08 2.30 -27.54
CA ALA A 243 -7.50 2.89 -28.82
C ALA A 243 -9.01 3.26 -28.81
N ASP A 244 -9.85 2.39 -28.28
CA ASP A 244 -11.29 2.64 -28.18
C ASP A 244 -11.60 3.87 -27.30
N ILE A 245 -10.92 4.01 -26.16
CA ILE A 245 -11.06 5.19 -25.27
C ILE A 245 -10.65 6.46 -26.02
N LEU A 246 -9.49 6.45 -26.70
CA LEU A 246 -8.97 7.59 -27.45
C LEU A 246 -9.88 7.94 -28.63
N ASN A 247 -10.36 6.95 -29.38
CA ASN A 247 -11.22 7.15 -30.54
C ASN A 247 -12.57 7.80 -30.16
N ASN A 248 -13.09 7.52 -28.95
CA ASN A 248 -14.30 8.18 -28.45
C ASN A 248 -14.11 9.67 -28.16
N ALA A 249 -12.87 10.15 -28.07
CA ALA A 249 -12.54 11.55 -27.79
C ALA A 249 -12.07 12.34 -29.02
N ILE A 250 -12.17 11.79 -30.23
CA ILE A 250 -11.72 12.48 -31.44
C ILE A 250 -12.40 13.86 -31.56
N GLY A 251 -11.60 14.88 -31.83
CA GLY A 251 -12.02 16.26 -31.98
C GLY A 251 -12.10 17.05 -30.66
N ARG A 252 -11.79 16.43 -29.53
CA ARG A 252 -11.76 17.09 -28.22
C ARG A 252 -10.59 16.59 -27.36
N GLN A 253 -10.39 17.25 -26.24
CA GLN A 253 -9.48 16.76 -25.20
C GLN A 253 -10.12 15.60 -24.41
N LEU A 254 -9.28 14.76 -23.79
CA LEU A 254 -9.72 13.72 -22.87
C LEU A 254 -10.32 14.35 -21.61
N ASN A 255 -11.37 13.75 -21.10
CA ASN A 255 -11.88 14.08 -19.78
C ASN A 255 -11.13 13.29 -18.67
N SER A 256 -11.41 13.60 -17.41
CA SER A 256 -10.73 12.99 -16.25
C SER A 256 -10.91 11.48 -16.18
N ILE A 257 -12.08 10.96 -16.53
CA ILE A 257 -12.37 9.52 -16.48
C ILE A 257 -11.73 8.77 -17.64
N GLU A 258 -11.65 9.37 -18.82
CA GLU A 258 -10.90 8.78 -19.91
C GLU A 258 -9.41 8.68 -19.59
N CYS A 259 -8.82 9.71 -18.99
CA CYS A 259 -7.45 9.64 -18.47
C CYS A 259 -7.30 8.55 -17.38
N CYS A 260 -8.26 8.48 -16.45
CA CYS A 260 -8.28 7.45 -15.42
C CYS A 260 -8.29 6.03 -16.03
N LEU A 261 -9.19 5.79 -17.00
CA LEU A 261 -9.30 4.50 -17.67
C LEU A 261 -8.01 4.10 -18.40
N LEU A 262 -7.35 5.02 -19.12
CA LEU A 262 -6.07 4.72 -19.77
C LEU A 262 -5.00 4.28 -18.78
N ILE A 263 -4.91 4.93 -17.61
CA ILE A 263 -3.97 4.56 -16.55
C ILE A 263 -4.37 3.21 -15.94
N ASP A 264 -5.64 3.00 -15.67
CA ASP A 264 -6.14 1.84 -14.95
C ASP A 264 -6.16 0.57 -15.83
N GLU A 265 -6.34 0.70 -17.15
CA GLU A 265 -6.14 -0.40 -18.11
C GLU A 265 -4.69 -0.89 -18.11
N ALA A 266 -3.72 0.04 -18.11
CA ALA A 266 -2.31 -0.32 -17.97
C ALA A 266 -2.03 -0.99 -16.61
N ALA A 267 -2.59 -0.47 -15.52
CA ALA A 267 -2.45 -1.08 -14.19
C ALA A 267 -3.06 -2.49 -14.12
N ALA A 268 -4.22 -2.71 -14.77
CA ALA A 268 -4.85 -4.02 -14.84
C ALA A 268 -4.03 -5.06 -15.63
N CYS A 269 -3.23 -4.57 -16.58
CA CYS A 269 -2.35 -5.40 -17.41
C CYS A 269 -1.07 -5.82 -16.67
N VAL A 270 -0.59 -4.99 -15.73
CA VAL A 270 0.71 -5.12 -15.07
C VAL A 270 0.71 -6.15 -13.92
N VAL A 271 -0.39 -6.82 -13.64
CA VAL A 271 -0.43 -7.84 -12.58
C VAL A 271 0.52 -8.98 -12.89
N ALA A 272 1.69 -8.97 -12.27
CA ALA A 272 2.63 -10.10 -12.30
C ALA A 272 2.17 -11.18 -11.32
N GLY A 273 1.99 -12.36 -11.83
CA GLY A 273 1.70 -13.64 -11.19
C GLY A 273 1.23 -13.64 -9.74
N ASN A 274 -0.04 -13.61 -9.45
CA ASN A 274 -0.69 -13.72 -8.14
C ASN A 274 -0.24 -12.73 -7.06
N ILE A 275 0.59 -11.77 -7.40
CA ILE A 275 0.99 -10.71 -6.51
C ILE A 275 0.06 -9.54 -6.76
N ARG A 276 -0.36 -8.91 -5.69
CA ARG A 276 -1.36 -7.85 -5.61
C ARG A 276 -1.33 -6.87 -6.76
N ARG A 277 -2.53 -6.46 -7.16
CA ARG A 277 -2.78 -5.26 -7.94
C ARG A 277 -2.02 -4.08 -7.32
N SER A 278 -1.35 -3.29 -8.15
CA SER A 278 -0.80 -2.01 -7.71
C SER A 278 -1.92 -1.19 -7.09
N ALA A 279 -1.72 -0.68 -5.87
CA ALA A 279 -2.68 0.23 -5.28
C ALA A 279 -2.73 1.51 -6.11
N GLY A 280 -3.93 1.99 -6.41
CA GLY A 280 -4.15 3.22 -7.17
C GLY A 280 -5.02 4.20 -6.42
N MET A 281 -4.74 5.51 -6.56
CA MET A 281 -5.66 6.57 -6.21
C MET A 281 -5.72 7.58 -7.33
N ARG A 282 -6.92 8.06 -7.63
CA ARG A 282 -7.18 9.11 -8.61
C ARG A 282 -7.86 10.28 -7.92
N GLN A 283 -7.29 11.45 -8.07
CA GLN A 283 -7.78 12.70 -7.49
C GLN A 283 -8.46 13.53 -8.56
N PHE A 284 -9.69 13.90 -8.30
CA PHE A 284 -10.55 14.66 -9.20
C PHE A 284 -11.02 15.94 -8.53
N ASP A 285 -11.24 16.99 -9.31
CA ASP A 285 -11.89 18.19 -8.84
C ASP A 285 -13.28 17.87 -8.27
N SER A 286 -13.63 18.45 -7.12
CA SER A 286 -14.93 18.23 -6.47
C SER A 286 -16.12 18.60 -7.36
N ASN A 287 -15.91 19.49 -8.32
CA ASN A 287 -16.92 19.94 -9.29
C ASN A 287 -16.99 19.06 -10.55
N ASP A 288 -16.12 18.07 -10.68
CA ASP A 288 -16.17 17.13 -11.80
C ASP A 288 -17.28 16.10 -11.60
N THR A 289 -18.46 16.40 -12.19
CA THR A 289 -19.65 15.55 -12.09
C THR A 289 -19.48 14.20 -12.77
N VAL A 290 -18.66 14.12 -13.84
CA VAL A 290 -18.37 12.87 -14.54
C VAL A 290 -17.57 11.93 -13.63
N ALA A 291 -16.55 12.46 -12.97
CA ALA A 291 -15.75 11.68 -12.03
C ALA A 291 -16.56 11.25 -10.81
N THR A 292 -17.42 12.10 -10.29
CA THR A 292 -18.24 11.82 -9.11
C THR A 292 -19.18 10.63 -9.32
N GLY A 293 -19.73 10.47 -10.53
CA GLY A 293 -20.64 9.37 -10.90
C GLY A 293 -19.97 8.17 -11.58
N ALA A 294 -18.66 8.21 -11.81
CA ALA A 294 -17.99 7.25 -12.69
C ALA A 294 -18.09 5.78 -12.25
N LYS A 295 -18.20 5.53 -10.95
CA LYS A 295 -18.35 4.18 -10.37
C LYS A 295 -19.80 3.83 -10.01
N GLU A 296 -20.75 4.73 -10.23
CA GLU A 296 -22.14 4.44 -10.02
C GLU A 296 -22.63 3.41 -11.07
N ASN A 297 -23.47 2.47 -10.63
CA ASN A 297 -23.99 1.39 -11.49
C ASN A 297 -22.89 0.62 -12.27
N LEU A 298 -21.72 0.48 -11.70
CA LEU A 298 -20.64 -0.29 -12.29
C LEU A 298 -21.03 -1.77 -12.44
N TRP A 299 -21.79 -2.28 -11.48
CA TRP A 299 -22.40 -3.60 -11.52
C TRP A 299 -23.83 -3.52 -12.09
N GLN A 300 -24.11 -4.33 -13.09
CA GLN A 300 -25.39 -4.39 -13.78
C GLN A 300 -25.89 -5.83 -13.84
N GLN A 301 -27.21 -6.04 -13.80
CA GLN A 301 -27.80 -7.35 -14.06
C GLN A 301 -27.95 -7.55 -15.57
N ASP A 302 -27.53 -8.72 -16.06
CA ASP A 302 -27.83 -9.14 -17.42
C ASP A 302 -29.30 -9.63 -17.52
N GLU A 303 -29.75 -9.96 -18.74
CA GLU A 303 -31.14 -10.42 -19.00
C GLU A 303 -31.50 -11.70 -18.23
N ALA A 304 -30.53 -12.48 -17.78
CA ALA A 304 -30.69 -13.68 -16.98
C ALA A 304 -30.66 -13.39 -15.46
N GLY A 305 -30.51 -12.11 -15.06
CA GLY A 305 -30.44 -11.69 -13.66
C GLY A 305 -29.08 -11.87 -12.99
N ASN A 306 -28.04 -12.23 -13.75
CA ASN A 306 -26.69 -12.35 -13.20
C ASN A 306 -26.02 -10.98 -13.11
N TRP A 307 -25.37 -10.73 -11.99
CA TRP A 307 -24.59 -9.51 -11.81
C TRP A 307 -23.30 -9.57 -12.64
N ARG A 308 -23.12 -8.58 -13.52
CA ARG A 308 -21.91 -8.39 -14.32
C ARG A 308 -21.41 -6.97 -14.18
N ILE A 309 -20.11 -6.84 -14.27
CA ILE A 309 -19.48 -5.51 -14.31
C ILE A 309 -19.53 -4.98 -15.74
N ASP A 310 -19.74 -3.67 -15.88
CA ASP A 310 -19.65 -3.00 -17.16
C ASP A 310 -18.22 -3.16 -17.72
N PRO A 311 -18.03 -3.89 -18.83
CA PRO A 311 -16.70 -4.19 -19.35
C PRO A 311 -15.95 -2.94 -19.83
N THR A 312 -16.64 -1.86 -20.16
CA THR A 312 -16.01 -0.60 -20.59
C THR A 312 -15.45 0.21 -19.43
N ARG A 313 -15.91 -0.04 -18.19
CA ARG A 313 -15.52 0.65 -16.98
C ARG A 313 -14.86 -0.24 -15.92
N ASP A 314 -14.66 -1.52 -16.23
CA ASP A 314 -14.10 -2.51 -15.29
C ASP A 314 -12.75 -2.06 -14.69
N ALA A 315 -11.91 -1.41 -15.48
CA ALA A 315 -10.61 -0.92 -15.04
C ALA A 315 -10.69 0.13 -13.92
N LEU A 316 -11.81 0.87 -13.78
CA LEU A 316 -11.98 1.86 -12.70
C LEU A 316 -11.84 1.25 -11.28
N ARG A 317 -12.00 -0.06 -11.16
CA ARG A 317 -11.77 -0.78 -9.89
C ARG A 317 -10.31 -0.86 -9.46
N MET A 318 -9.39 -0.50 -10.35
CA MET A 318 -7.96 -0.55 -10.06
C MET A 318 -7.49 0.57 -9.14
N ALA A 319 -8.30 1.60 -8.92
CA ALA A 319 -7.94 2.74 -8.10
C ALA A 319 -9.12 3.26 -7.28
N ASN A 320 -8.81 3.80 -6.10
CA ASN A 320 -9.77 4.57 -5.31
C ASN A 320 -9.91 5.98 -5.89
N HIS A 321 -11.11 6.54 -5.83
CA HIS A 321 -11.40 7.90 -6.27
C HIS A 321 -11.50 8.84 -5.07
N THR A 322 -10.86 10.01 -5.17
CA THR A 322 -10.88 11.06 -4.14
C THR A 322 -11.31 12.37 -4.75
N ARG A 323 -12.26 13.04 -4.10
CA ARG A 323 -12.74 14.37 -4.49
C ARG A 323 -11.93 15.45 -3.81
N VAL A 324 -11.27 16.30 -4.59
CA VAL A 324 -10.43 17.40 -4.10
C VAL A 324 -11.26 18.68 -4.07
N PHE A 325 -11.43 19.25 -2.88
CA PHE A 325 -12.07 20.53 -2.66
C PHE A 325 -10.99 21.62 -2.58
N HIS A 326 -11.08 22.60 -3.48
CA HIS A 326 -10.21 23.79 -3.50
C HIS A 326 -10.85 24.97 -2.74
N GLU A 327 -12.14 24.91 -2.51
CA GLU A 327 -12.90 25.77 -1.61
C GLU A 327 -13.48 24.93 -0.49
N LYS A 328 -13.71 25.52 0.68
CA LYS A 328 -14.30 24.78 1.81
C LYS A 328 -15.66 24.19 1.39
N PRO A 329 -15.84 22.85 1.56
CA PRO A 329 -17.09 22.20 1.19
C PRO A 329 -18.25 22.70 2.06
N SER A 330 -19.45 22.71 1.52
CA SER A 330 -20.65 22.93 2.32
C SER A 330 -20.93 21.73 3.24
N LYS A 331 -21.75 21.95 4.26
CA LYS A 331 -22.19 20.88 5.16
C LYS A 331 -22.90 19.75 4.41
N GLU A 332 -23.67 20.08 3.37
CA GLU A 332 -24.37 19.13 2.51
C GLU A 332 -23.39 18.29 1.65
N ASP A 333 -22.34 18.92 1.11
CA ASP A 333 -21.30 18.21 0.36
C ASP A 333 -20.60 17.16 1.23
N VAL A 334 -20.27 17.53 2.47
CA VAL A 334 -19.60 16.61 3.41
C VAL A 334 -20.53 15.46 3.78
N LEU A 335 -21.80 15.74 4.09
CA LEU A 335 -22.77 14.71 4.42
C LEU A 335 -22.96 13.73 3.25
N THR A 336 -23.13 14.25 2.04
CA THR A 336 -23.28 13.44 0.82
C THR A 336 -22.06 12.54 0.59
N ALA A 337 -20.86 13.07 0.79
CA ALA A 337 -19.64 12.29 0.61
C ALA A 337 -19.47 11.20 1.68
N VAL A 338 -19.80 11.47 2.94
CA VAL A 338 -19.77 10.48 4.02
C VAL A 338 -20.79 9.37 3.77
N GLN A 339 -22.00 9.72 3.31
CA GLN A 339 -23.02 8.73 2.92
C GLN A 339 -22.53 7.84 1.78
N LYS A 340 -21.93 8.42 0.73
CA LYS A 340 -21.36 7.64 -0.38
C LYS A 340 -20.23 6.69 0.09
N GLN A 341 -19.33 7.17 0.94
CA GLN A 341 -18.28 6.33 1.50
C GLN A 341 -18.85 5.19 2.34
N PHE A 342 -19.88 5.46 3.15
CA PHE A 342 -20.54 4.42 3.93
C PHE A 342 -21.15 3.32 3.03
N GLN A 343 -21.76 3.72 1.92
CA GLN A 343 -22.42 2.78 0.99
C GLN A 343 -21.46 2.00 0.11
N SER A 344 -20.39 2.65 -0.39
CA SER A 344 -19.52 2.10 -1.43
C SER A 344 -18.04 2.04 -1.06
N GLY A 345 -17.61 2.67 0.02
CA GLY A 345 -16.19 2.86 0.36
C GLY A 345 -15.46 3.84 -0.54
N GLU A 346 -16.17 4.54 -1.44
CA GLU A 346 -15.59 5.43 -2.45
C GLU A 346 -15.96 6.90 -2.22
N GLY A 347 -15.17 7.81 -2.82
CA GLY A 347 -15.48 9.23 -2.82
C GLY A 347 -14.97 9.97 -1.58
N ALA A 348 -13.78 9.60 -1.10
CA ALA A 348 -13.12 10.33 -0.01
C ALA A 348 -13.00 11.82 -0.30
N ILE A 349 -13.21 12.65 0.74
CA ILE A 349 -13.02 14.09 0.67
C ILE A 349 -11.58 14.42 0.97
N GLN A 350 -10.96 15.25 0.11
CA GLN A 350 -9.70 15.91 0.40
C GLN A 350 -9.90 17.42 0.44
N TRP A 351 -9.46 18.05 1.53
CA TRP A 351 -9.35 19.48 1.66
C TRP A 351 -7.96 19.95 1.20
N ALA A 352 -7.89 20.52 -0.02
CA ALA A 352 -6.63 20.97 -0.63
C ALA A 352 -6.00 22.15 0.11
N GLY A 353 -6.82 23.05 0.65
CA GLY A 353 -6.33 24.23 1.36
C GLY A 353 -5.40 23.91 2.53
N GLU A 354 -5.74 22.93 3.35
CA GLU A 354 -4.87 22.49 4.46
C GLU A 354 -3.61 21.76 3.94
N ALA A 355 -3.72 20.96 2.88
CA ALA A 355 -2.57 20.30 2.28
C ALA A 355 -1.56 21.33 1.74
N GLU A 356 -2.01 22.33 0.99
CA GLU A 356 -1.16 23.43 0.48
C GLU A 356 -0.54 24.27 1.59
N ARG A 357 -1.30 24.54 2.66
CA ARG A 357 -0.80 25.25 3.84
C ARG A 357 0.36 24.50 4.50
N ARG A 358 0.20 23.18 4.71
CA ARG A 358 1.26 22.34 5.28
C ARG A 358 2.46 22.20 4.34
N ALA A 359 2.22 22.10 3.06
CA ALA A 359 3.27 22.02 2.04
C ALA A 359 3.96 23.37 1.77
N GLN A 360 3.44 24.48 2.32
CA GLN A 360 3.92 25.84 2.05
C GLN A 360 4.05 26.13 0.54
N GLY A 361 3.12 25.61 -0.24
CA GLY A 361 3.18 25.76 -1.69
C GLY A 361 1.83 25.49 -2.37
N LYS A 362 1.40 26.45 -3.18
CA LYS A 362 0.20 26.30 -4.02
C LYS A 362 0.40 25.18 -5.03
N GLY A 363 -0.60 24.32 -5.20
CA GLY A 363 -0.54 23.15 -6.08
C GLY A 363 0.09 21.90 -5.44
N ARG A 364 0.65 21.98 -4.23
CA ARG A 364 1.26 20.85 -3.51
C ARG A 364 0.25 20.12 -2.62
N TYR A 365 -0.78 19.54 -3.23
CA TYR A 365 -1.85 18.80 -2.53
C TYR A 365 -2.05 17.37 -3.03
N GLY A 366 -1.26 16.91 -4.00
CA GLY A 366 -1.30 15.53 -4.46
C GLY A 366 -1.09 14.55 -3.31
N LEU A 367 -1.86 13.46 -3.29
CA LEU A 367 -1.73 12.36 -2.33
C LEU A 367 -1.25 11.09 -3.02
N ASN A 368 -0.45 10.30 -2.31
CA ASN A 368 -0.18 8.92 -2.69
C ASN A 368 -1.40 8.02 -2.37
N PRO A 369 -1.50 6.80 -2.91
CA PRO A 369 -2.65 5.91 -2.72
C PRO A 369 -3.08 5.66 -1.28
N CYS A 370 -2.15 5.65 -0.35
CA CYS A 370 -2.44 5.47 1.07
C CYS A 370 -2.85 6.77 1.78
N GLY A 371 -2.68 7.92 1.11
CA GLY A 371 -3.12 9.23 1.58
C GLY A 371 -2.26 9.87 2.66
N GLU A 372 -1.08 9.31 2.98
CA GLU A 372 -0.24 9.82 4.09
C GLU A 372 0.76 10.90 3.69
N ILE A 373 1.14 10.99 2.43
CA ILE A 373 2.11 11.99 1.94
C ILE A 373 1.40 13.00 1.03
N ILE A 374 1.73 14.26 1.21
CA ILE A 374 1.26 15.38 0.38
C ILE A 374 2.41 16.02 -0.39
N GLY A 375 2.17 16.40 -1.64
CA GLY A 375 3.16 17.03 -2.50
C GLY A 375 2.72 17.07 -3.97
N GLN A 376 3.69 17.28 -4.84
CA GLN A 376 3.48 17.31 -6.29
C GLN A 376 4.57 16.46 -6.95
N ASP A 377 4.22 15.55 -7.84
CA ASP A 377 5.15 14.68 -8.57
C ASP A 377 6.22 14.04 -7.68
N PHE A 378 5.80 13.27 -6.69
CA PHE A 378 6.69 12.77 -5.63
C PHE A 378 6.68 11.24 -5.47
N HIS A 379 7.70 10.77 -4.78
CA HIS A 379 7.81 9.41 -4.24
C HIS A 379 7.71 9.47 -2.71
N CYS A 380 6.87 8.63 -2.10
CA CYS A 380 6.77 8.55 -0.64
C CYS A 380 8.00 7.87 -0.04
N ASN A 381 8.73 8.61 0.78
CA ASN A 381 9.97 8.19 1.43
C ASN A 381 9.70 7.97 2.91
N LEU A 382 9.58 6.72 3.34
CA LEU A 382 9.01 6.35 4.63
C LEU A 382 9.97 5.53 5.49
N ALA A 383 9.86 5.73 6.81
CA ALA A 383 10.34 4.83 7.85
C ALA A 383 9.23 4.66 8.90
N GLU A 384 9.33 3.64 9.75
CA GLU A 384 8.30 3.32 10.72
C GLU A 384 8.88 2.96 12.08
N ILE A 385 8.33 3.57 13.12
CA ILE A 385 8.68 3.32 14.52
C ILE A 385 7.63 2.39 15.13
N HIS A 386 8.08 1.31 15.74
CA HIS A 386 7.22 0.31 16.39
C HIS A 386 7.08 0.62 17.88
N LEU A 387 6.07 1.42 18.22
CA LEU A 387 5.88 1.96 19.57
C LEU A 387 5.55 0.87 20.60
N ASN A 388 4.93 -0.24 20.18
CA ASN A 388 4.67 -1.37 21.08
C ASN A 388 5.96 -2.07 21.57
N GLN A 389 7.10 -1.86 20.90
CA GLN A 389 8.42 -2.37 21.31
C GLN A 389 9.21 -1.41 22.19
N ILE A 390 8.65 -0.25 22.55
CA ILE A 390 9.33 0.81 23.28
C ILE A 390 8.54 1.12 24.54
N SER A 391 9.24 1.16 25.68
CA SER A 391 8.59 1.53 26.94
C SER A 391 8.16 2.99 26.94
N PRO A 392 6.92 3.31 27.37
CA PRO A 392 6.51 4.71 27.55
C PRO A 392 7.34 5.49 28.56
N LYS A 393 8.07 4.79 29.45
CA LYS A 393 8.94 5.40 30.48
C LYS A 393 10.38 5.61 30.00
N ASP A 394 10.76 5.04 28.85
CA ASP A 394 12.12 5.12 28.32
C ASP A 394 12.18 6.19 27.20
N GLU A 395 12.31 7.43 27.61
CA GLU A 395 12.39 8.58 26.68
C GLU A 395 13.58 8.48 25.74
N GLN A 396 14.73 7.97 26.23
CA GLN A 396 15.92 7.83 25.38
C GLN A 396 15.71 6.81 24.26
N ALA A 397 15.09 5.66 24.57
CA ALA A 397 14.78 4.65 23.56
C ALA A 397 13.76 5.18 22.54
N GLN A 398 12.79 6.00 22.95
CA GLN A 398 11.86 6.67 22.04
C GLN A 398 12.63 7.61 21.10
N ASP A 399 13.45 8.49 21.64
CA ASP A 399 14.25 9.44 20.84
C ASP A 399 15.19 8.71 19.87
N ASP A 400 15.87 7.68 20.31
CA ASP A 400 16.78 6.88 19.49
C ASP A 400 16.05 6.20 18.33
N ALA A 401 14.84 5.67 18.57
CA ALA A 401 14.04 5.06 17.52
C ALA A 401 13.59 6.08 16.47
N PHE A 402 13.07 7.24 16.89
CA PHE A 402 12.67 8.30 15.98
C PHE A 402 13.84 8.91 15.21
N LYS A 403 15.02 9.08 15.85
CA LYS A 403 16.26 9.48 15.18
C LYS A 403 16.69 8.47 14.13
N ALA A 404 16.66 7.19 14.45
CA ALA A 404 17.01 6.14 13.48
C ALA A 404 16.10 6.15 12.25
N GLY A 405 14.78 6.29 12.43
CA GLY A 405 13.83 6.46 11.34
C GLY A 405 14.10 7.71 10.51
N ALA A 406 14.40 8.83 11.16
CA ALA A 406 14.75 10.10 10.50
C ALA A 406 16.03 9.98 9.64
N ILE A 407 17.06 9.31 10.14
CA ILE A 407 18.30 9.06 9.40
C ILE A 407 18.03 8.16 8.17
N ALA A 408 17.23 7.14 8.33
CA ALA A 408 16.90 6.21 7.23
C ALA A 408 16.20 6.92 6.07
N VAL A 409 15.21 7.79 6.33
CA VAL A 409 14.54 8.56 5.27
C VAL A 409 15.41 9.67 4.70
N ALA A 410 16.24 10.31 5.52
CA ALA A 410 17.18 11.33 5.07
C ALA A 410 18.22 10.74 4.11
N ALA A 411 18.74 9.54 4.39
CA ALA A 411 19.67 8.84 3.51
C ALA A 411 19.12 8.65 2.10
N LEU A 412 17.83 8.33 1.96
CA LEU A 412 17.17 8.12 0.66
C LEU A 412 16.98 9.41 -0.15
N LEU A 413 17.14 10.60 0.45
CA LEU A 413 17.14 11.85 -0.28
C LEU A 413 18.32 12.01 -1.26
N ASN A 414 19.34 11.15 -1.14
CA ASN A 414 20.49 11.14 -2.05
C ASN A 414 20.23 10.42 -3.38
N HIS A 415 19.08 9.75 -3.56
CA HIS A 415 18.71 9.20 -4.86
C HIS A 415 18.54 10.33 -5.89
N GLN A 416 19.13 10.15 -7.07
CA GLN A 416 18.96 11.03 -8.22
C GLN A 416 18.04 10.35 -9.22
N PHE A 417 16.83 10.88 -9.40
CA PHE A 417 15.86 10.31 -10.34
C PHE A 417 16.23 10.63 -11.79
N VAL A 418 16.11 9.67 -12.67
CA VAL A 418 16.30 9.85 -14.11
C VAL A 418 15.20 10.74 -14.71
N GLU A 419 13.97 10.65 -14.18
CA GLU A 419 12.85 11.46 -14.62
C GLU A 419 12.92 12.87 -14.01
N ALA A 420 13.03 13.85 -14.89
CA ALA A 420 13.24 15.26 -14.47
C ALA A 420 12.10 15.80 -13.60
N ARG A 421 10.83 15.43 -13.85
CA ARG A 421 9.69 15.90 -13.02
C ARG A 421 9.83 15.48 -11.56
N TYR A 422 10.28 14.24 -11.31
CA TYR A 422 10.48 13.74 -9.96
C TYR A 422 11.77 14.28 -9.34
N GLN A 423 12.83 14.47 -10.14
CA GLN A 423 14.08 15.06 -9.65
C GLN A 423 13.89 16.51 -9.26
N ASN A 424 13.26 17.32 -10.12
CA ASN A 424 12.98 18.72 -9.83
C ASN A 424 12.09 18.88 -8.58
N SER A 425 11.03 18.05 -8.48
CA SER A 425 10.18 18.04 -7.28
C SER A 425 10.99 17.71 -6.03
N ARG A 426 11.90 16.73 -6.10
CA ARG A 426 12.79 16.37 -5.00
C ARG A 426 13.68 17.52 -4.54
N GLU A 427 14.21 18.29 -5.48
CA GLU A 427 15.08 19.44 -5.20
C GLU A 427 14.32 20.64 -4.63
N GLU A 428 13.11 20.89 -5.13
CA GLU A 428 12.27 22.01 -4.70
C GLU A 428 11.51 21.75 -3.41
N ASP A 429 11.01 20.55 -3.24
CA ASP A 429 10.16 20.10 -2.13
C ASP A 429 10.54 18.68 -1.70
N PRO A 430 11.68 18.48 -1.04
CA PRO A 430 12.08 17.14 -0.62
C PRO A 430 11.05 16.54 0.32
N ILE A 431 10.74 15.26 0.11
CA ILE A 431 9.70 14.52 0.83
C ILE A 431 10.34 13.43 1.68
N VAL A 432 10.07 13.48 2.97
CA VAL A 432 10.35 12.41 3.93
C VAL A 432 9.15 12.23 4.85
N GLY A 433 8.94 11.03 5.37
CA GLY A 433 7.86 10.71 6.29
C GLY A 433 8.27 9.64 7.29
N VAL A 434 8.58 10.04 8.52
CA VAL A 434 8.72 9.09 9.62
C VAL A 434 7.35 8.81 10.19
N SER A 435 6.93 7.55 10.09
CA SER A 435 5.66 7.02 10.59
C SER A 435 5.89 6.26 11.90
N PHE A 436 4.80 5.94 12.57
CA PHE A 436 4.79 4.98 13.66
C PHE A 436 3.65 3.96 13.51
N THR A 437 3.76 2.86 14.24
CA THR A 437 2.70 1.88 14.41
C THR A 437 2.62 1.47 15.89
N GLY A 438 1.49 0.93 16.33
CA GLY A 438 1.29 0.57 17.73
C GLY A 438 1.05 1.76 18.65
N PHE A 439 0.56 2.88 18.16
CA PHE A 439 0.30 4.04 19.01
C PHE A 439 -0.82 3.81 20.02
N PHE A 440 -1.88 3.13 19.61
CA PHE A 440 -2.94 2.73 20.52
C PHE A 440 -2.40 1.84 21.66
N ASP A 441 -1.60 0.83 21.31
CA ASP A 441 -0.97 -0.07 22.28
C ASP A 441 -0.05 0.68 23.25
N PHE A 442 0.71 1.65 22.72
CA PHE A 442 1.57 2.52 23.51
C PHE A 442 0.77 3.36 24.52
N CYS A 443 -0.35 3.94 24.10
CA CYS A 443 -1.22 4.73 24.99
C CYS A 443 -1.82 3.87 26.10
N VAL A 444 -2.26 2.65 25.81
CA VAL A 444 -2.75 1.72 26.85
C VAL A 444 -1.65 1.42 27.86
N LYS A 445 -0.42 1.18 27.42
CA LYS A 445 0.72 0.94 28.32
C LYS A 445 1.13 2.18 29.12
N ALA A 446 1.03 3.37 28.50
CA ALA A 446 1.41 4.62 29.13
C ALA A 446 0.40 5.10 30.18
N PHE A 447 -0.89 4.93 29.90
CA PHE A 447 -1.97 5.55 30.66
C PHE A 447 -2.86 4.55 31.41
N GLY A 448 -2.71 3.25 31.12
CA GLY A 448 -3.46 2.17 31.76
C GLY A 448 -4.88 1.99 31.24
N VAL A 449 -5.62 1.09 31.90
CA VAL A 449 -6.98 0.70 31.52
C VAL A 449 -7.98 1.87 31.64
N GLU A 450 -7.71 2.84 32.51
CA GLU A 450 -8.55 4.04 32.62
C GLU A 450 -8.63 4.82 31.29
N TRP A 451 -7.53 4.91 30.56
CA TRP A 451 -7.51 5.53 29.23
C TRP A 451 -8.34 4.72 28.23
N LEU A 452 -8.26 3.40 28.30
CA LEU A 452 -9.02 2.50 27.44
C LEU A 452 -10.54 2.60 27.72
N GLN A 453 -10.94 2.68 28.98
CA GLN A 453 -12.33 2.91 29.39
C GLN A 453 -12.83 4.29 28.94
N TRP A 454 -11.99 5.32 29.06
CA TRP A 454 -12.32 6.66 28.57
C TRP A 454 -12.50 6.68 27.04
N PHE A 455 -11.69 5.91 26.29
CA PHE A 455 -11.84 5.76 24.86
C PHE A 455 -13.20 5.11 24.51
N GLU A 456 -13.57 4.04 25.21
CA GLU A 456 -14.88 3.36 25.05
C GLU A 456 -16.05 4.32 25.31
N GLN A 457 -15.92 5.24 26.26
CA GLN A 457 -16.92 6.27 26.58
C GLN A 457 -17.01 7.38 25.52
N GLY A 458 -16.23 7.33 24.45
CA GLY A 458 -16.25 8.31 23.37
C GLY A 458 -15.22 9.45 23.52
N ARG A 459 -14.23 9.31 24.39
CA ARG A 459 -13.17 10.30 24.67
C ARG A 459 -13.73 11.68 25.11
N PRO A 460 -14.65 11.74 26.08
CA PRO A 460 -15.29 13.01 26.47
C PRO A 460 -14.29 14.00 27.08
N ASP A 461 -14.56 15.30 26.90
CA ASP A 461 -13.76 16.42 27.42
C ASP A 461 -14.01 16.65 28.93
N THR A 462 -13.87 15.60 29.73
CA THR A 462 -13.80 15.68 31.19
C THR A 462 -12.42 16.18 31.60
N MET A 463 -12.25 16.60 32.86
CA MET A 463 -10.91 16.99 33.36
C MET A 463 -9.88 15.88 33.15
N LYS A 464 -10.23 14.63 33.41
CA LYS A 464 -9.37 13.47 33.19
C LYS A 464 -9.12 13.24 31.70
N GLY A 465 -10.14 13.40 30.87
CA GLY A 465 -10.02 13.31 29.42
C GLY A 465 -9.08 14.35 28.83
N LEU A 466 -9.16 15.59 29.29
CA LEU A 466 -8.24 16.66 28.88
C LEU A 466 -6.80 16.38 29.36
N GLU A 467 -6.63 15.80 30.54
CA GLU A 467 -5.31 15.34 31.01
C GLU A 467 -4.72 14.25 30.09
N PHE A 468 -5.53 13.27 29.66
CA PHE A 468 -5.10 12.27 28.70
C PHE A 468 -4.71 12.89 27.36
N LYS A 469 -5.53 13.79 26.83
CA LYS A 469 -5.23 14.50 25.57
C LYS A 469 -3.92 15.29 25.67
N ALA A 470 -3.69 15.99 26.77
CA ALA A 470 -2.44 16.72 26.99
C ALA A 470 -1.21 15.81 27.05
N LYS A 471 -1.33 14.62 27.64
CA LYS A 471 -0.24 13.63 27.67
C LYS A 471 0.02 13.01 26.30
N GLU A 472 -1.03 12.70 25.52
CA GLU A 472 -0.92 12.26 24.12
C GLU A 472 -0.18 13.33 23.30
N GLU A 473 -0.59 14.60 23.41
CA GLU A 473 0.07 15.72 22.74
C GLU A 473 1.55 15.85 23.10
N ALA A 474 1.90 15.68 24.37
CA ALA A 474 3.28 15.78 24.83
C ALA A 474 4.20 14.76 24.15
N PHE A 475 3.77 13.49 24.02
CA PHE A 475 4.50 12.47 23.30
C PHE A 475 4.60 12.80 21.81
N LEU A 476 3.49 13.08 21.17
CA LEU A 476 3.40 13.33 19.73
C LEU A 476 4.26 14.54 19.30
N SER A 477 4.16 15.65 20.04
CA SER A 477 4.91 16.88 19.75
C SER A 477 6.42 16.70 19.95
N ARG A 478 6.81 15.94 20.97
CA ARG A 478 8.22 15.62 21.24
C ARG A 478 8.80 14.78 20.09
N TRP A 479 8.13 13.70 19.68
CA TRP A 479 8.60 12.86 18.59
C TRP A 479 8.68 13.61 17.27
N LYS A 480 7.70 14.46 16.99
CA LYS A 480 7.72 15.34 15.81
C LYS A 480 8.96 16.22 15.79
N LYS A 481 9.29 16.84 16.92
CA LYS A 481 10.49 17.69 17.07
C LYS A 481 11.76 16.89 16.81
N VAL A 482 11.92 15.73 17.45
CA VAL A 482 13.10 14.87 17.27
C VAL A 482 13.31 14.51 15.80
N VAL A 483 12.25 14.12 15.10
CA VAL A 483 12.32 13.76 13.67
C VAL A 483 12.78 14.95 12.83
N HIS A 484 12.14 16.11 12.96
CA HIS A 484 12.47 17.30 12.16
C HIS A 484 13.91 17.76 12.41
N GLU A 485 14.32 17.87 13.66
CA GLU A 485 15.68 18.30 14.02
C GLU A 485 16.73 17.33 13.45
N THR A 486 16.49 16.02 13.53
CA THR A 486 17.41 15.00 13.00
C THR A 486 17.52 15.06 11.47
N VAL A 487 16.38 15.14 10.77
CA VAL A 487 16.37 15.26 9.30
C VAL A 487 17.06 16.56 8.86
N TRP A 488 16.79 17.67 9.52
CA TRP A 488 17.37 18.96 9.15
C TRP A 488 18.88 19.00 9.39
N ASP A 489 19.38 18.45 10.50
CA ASP A 489 20.81 18.32 10.76
C ASP A 489 21.49 17.49 9.66
N TYR A 490 20.89 16.37 9.28
CA TYR A 490 21.40 15.56 8.17
C TYR A 490 21.43 16.36 6.85
N CYS A 491 20.34 17.03 6.51
CA CYS A 491 20.24 17.81 5.27
C CYS A 491 21.28 18.92 5.21
N ASP A 492 21.50 19.63 6.31
CA ASP A 492 22.52 20.70 6.39
C ASP A 492 23.92 20.16 6.13
N ARG A 493 24.28 19.04 6.77
CA ARG A 493 25.59 18.40 6.57
C ARG A 493 25.82 17.87 5.15
N HIS A 494 24.74 17.54 4.43
CA HIS A 494 24.79 16.98 3.07
C HIS A 494 24.43 17.99 1.98
N ASN A 495 24.23 19.27 2.33
CA ASN A 495 23.81 20.33 1.42
C ASN A 495 22.51 19.97 0.64
N ILE A 496 21.57 19.37 1.34
CA ILE A 496 20.22 19.06 0.84
C ILE A 496 19.25 20.10 1.41
N ARG A 497 18.31 20.56 0.61
CA ARG A 497 17.24 21.45 1.09
C ARG A 497 16.46 20.76 2.22
N ARG A 498 16.22 21.47 3.32
CA ARG A 498 15.43 20.95 4.45
C ARG A 498 14.00 20.68 4.03
N PRO A 499 13.49 19.44 4.20
CA PRO A 499 12.05 19.20 4.08
C PRO A 499 11.28 19.99 5.14
N ASN A 500 10.19 20.62 4.76
CA ASN A 500 9.33 21.28 5.76
C ASN A 500 8.36 20.32 6.45
N ARG A 501 8.17 19.12 5.88
CA ARG A 501 7.33 18.05 6.39
C ARG A 501 8.16 16.78 6.53
N CYS A 502 8.32 16.29 7.76
CA CYS A 502 9.14 15.10 8.02
C CYS A 502 8.37 13.97 8.70
N THR A 503 7.13 14.21 9.12
CA THR A 503 6.33 13.25 9.88
C THR A 503 5.01 12.93 9.20
N THR A 504 4.62 11.66 9.31
CA THR A 504 3.37 11.13 8.76
C THR A 504 2.95 9.89 9.55
N VAL A 505 1.78 9.34 9.27
CA VAL A 505 1.40 8.00 9.72
C VAL A 505 0.86 7.21 8.53
N GLN A 506 1.57 6.14 8.18
CA GLN A 506 1.20 5.22 7.11
C GLN A 506 0.25 4.12 7.62
N PRO A 507 -0.42 3.36 6.73
CA PRO A 507 -1.35 2.30 7.15
C PRO A 507 -0.71 1.15 7.91
N ALA A 508 0.58 0.87 7.73
CA ALA A 508 1.38 -0.14 8.43
C ALA A 508 0.79 -1.57 8.42
N GLY A 509 0.08 -1.96 7.37
CA GLY A 509 -0.64 -3.24 7.32
C GLY A 509 0.23 -4.50 7.42
N THR A 510 1.45 -4.46 6.89
CA THR A 510 2.36 -5.62 6.85
C THR A 510 3.44 -5.55 7.91
N LYS A 511 4.11 -4.39 8.07
CA LYS A 511 5.21 -4.27 9.05
C LYS A 511 4.74 -4.36 10.50
N SER A 512 3.56 -3.86 10.82
CA SER A 512 2.97 -4.01 12.16
C SER A 512 2.88 -5.47 12.61
N LEU A 513 2.69 -6.40 11.66
CA LEU A 513 2.62 -7.83 11.94
C LEU A 513 3.96 -8.43 12.40
N LEU A 514 5.10 -7.79 12.08
CA LEU A 514 6.42 -8.25 12.55
C LEU A 514 6.59 -8.09 14.06
N THR A 515 5.83 -7.19 14.68
CA THR A 515 5.90 -6.90 16.11
C THR A 515 4.58 -7.14 16.84
N GLY A 516 3.51 -7.49 16.12
CA GLY A 516 2.17 -7.65 16.67
C GLY A 516 1.51 -6.31 17.09
N ALA A 517 1.99 -5.19 16.53
CA ALA A 517 1.43 -3.87 16.80
C ALA A 517 0.06 -3.66 16.16
N SER A 518 -0.79 -2.87 16.80
CA SER A 518 -1.97 -2.29 16.16
C SER A 518 -1.54 -1.33 15.06
N SER A 519 -2.24 -1.35 13.90
CA SER A 519 -1.80 -0.63 12.70
C SER A 519 -1.82 0.90 12.87
N GLY A 520 -0.67 1.54 12.73
CA GLY A 520 -0.53 2.99 12.79
C GLY A 520 -1.02 3.55 14.12
N TRP A 521 -2.04 4.41 14.04
CA TRP A 521 -2.74 4.99 15.20
C TRP A 521 -4.03 4.24 15.56
N HIS A 522 -4.50 3.35 14.67
CA HIS A 522 -5.82 2.72 14.81
C HIS A 522 -5.92 1.84 16.06
N PRO A 523 -7.11 1.78 16.69
CA PRO A 523 -7.41 0.71 17.63
C PRO A 523 -7.27 -0.67 16.96
N PRO A 524 -6.93 -1.72 17.71
CA PRO A 524 -6.99 -3.08 17.18
C PRO A 524 -8.45 -3.46 16.86
N LYS A 525 -8.63 -4.44 15.99
CA LYS A 525 -9.98 -4.92 15.61
C LYS A 525 -10.70 -5.62 16.77
N ALA A 526 -9.95 -6.30 17.60
CA ALA A 526 -10.39 -6.93 18.83
C ALA A 526 -9.18 -7.14 19.74
N GLN A 527 -9.39 -7.49 21.00
CA GLN A 527 -8.28 -7.85 21.90
C GLN A 527 -7.69 -9.21 21.53
N ARG A 528 -8.54 -10.13 21.05
CA ARG A 528 -8.16 -11.47 20.56
C ARG A 528 -8.90 -11.75 19.28
N PHE A 529 -8.19 -12.27 18.30
CA PHE A 529 -8.76 -12.56 16.99
C PHE A 529 -7.96 -13.62 16.24
N ILE A 530 -8.61 -14.26 15.26
CA ILE A 530 -7.94 -15.08 14.27
C ILE A 530 -7.50 -14.15 13.14
N ARG A 531 -6.20 -14.13 12.87
CA ARG A 531 -5.66 -13.52 11.65
C ARG A 531 -5.48 -14.61 10.59
N ARG A 532 -6.06 -14.41 9.40
CA ARG A 532 -5.89 -15.31 8.26
C ARG A 532 -4.98 -14.67 7.22
N ILE A 533 -4.00 -15.44 6.77
CA ILE A 533 -3.05 -15.04 5.72
C ILE A 533 -3.20 -16.02 4.56
N THR A 534 -3.44 -15.49 3.37
CA THR A 534 -3.61 -16.29 2.15
C THR A 534 -2.25 -16.72 1.57
N PHE A 535 -2.13 -18.00 1.25
CA PHE A 535 -1.02 -18.59 0.50
C PHE A 535 -1.58 -19.45 -0.61
N ARG A 536 -0.77 -19.71 -1.64
CA ARG A 536 -1.08 -20.80 -2.56
C ARG A 536 -1.03 -22.13 -1.81
N LYS A 537 -1.81 -23.07 -2.25
CA LYS A 537 -1.69 -24.46 -1.77
C LYS A 537 -0.25 -24.95 -1.99
N ASP A 538 0.27 -25.65 -1.02
CA ASP A 538 1.64 -26.19 -1.00
C ASP A 538 2.77 -25.13 -1.01
N ASP A 539 2.47 -23.87 -0.71
CA ASP A 539 3.51 -22.85 -0.51
C ASP A 539 4.43 -23.23 0.64
N PRO A 540 5.76 -23.19 0.46
CA PRO A 540 6.72 -23.58 1.50
C PRO A 540 6.54 -22.87 2.83
N VAL A 541 6.15 -21.58 2.81
CA VAL A 541 5.89 -20.81 4.04
C VAL A 541 4.64 -21.33 4.73
N ALA A 542 3.59 -21.68 3.98
CA ALA A 542 2.38 -22.28 4.54
C ALA A 542 2.65 -23.67 5.12
N LEU A 543 3.45 -24.49 4.44
CA LEU A 543 3.90 -25.80 4.95
C LEU A 543 4.73 -25.67 6.24
N ALA A 544 5.59 -24.66 6.32
CA ALA A 544 6.31 -24.32 7.55
C ALA A 544 5.36 -23.89 8.67
N CYS A 545 4.30 -23.14 8.36
CA CYS A 545 3.25 -22.77 9.32
C CYS A 545 2.54 -24.02 9.87
N ILE A 546 2.21 -25.00 9.03
CA ILE A 546 1.62 -26.27 9.46
C ILE A 546 2.58 -27.01 10.41
N ALA A 547 3.87 -27.12 10.06
CA ALA A 547 4.87 -27.74 10.91
C ALA A 547 5.05 -27.01 12.25
N TYR A 548 4.83 -25.68 12.26
CA TYR A 548 4.85 -24.84 13.44
C TYR A 548 3.56 -24.93 14.28
N GLY A 549 2.56 -25.69 13.82
CA GLY A 549 1.32 -26.02 14.52
C GLY A 549 0.11 -25.22 14.11
N TYR A 550 0.23 -24.24 13.19
CA TYR A 550 -0.91 -23.46 12.72
C TYR A 550 -1.84 -24.31 11.83
N SER A 551 -3.13 -24.03 11.89
CA SER A 551 -4.11 -24.67 10.99
C SER A 551 -4.19 -23.93 9.66
N VAL A 552 -4.63 -24.66 8.64
CA VAL A 552 -4.93 -24.12 7.32
C VAL A 552 -6.35 -24.52 6.94
N ILE A 553 -7.04 -23.62 6.26
CA ILE A 553 -8.38 -23.84 5.70
C ILE A 553 -8.39 -23.40 4.24
N PRO A 554 -9.34 -23.89 3.39
CA PRO A 554 -9.47 -23.41 2.02
C PRO A 554 -9.84 -21.92 1.96
N SER A 555 -9.40 -21.25 0.89
CA SER A 555 -9.81 -19.87 0.59
C SER A 555 -11.31 -19.77 0.29
N GLN A 556 -11.87 -18.55 0.40
CA GLN A 556 -13.26 -18.27 0.00
C GLN A 556 -13.50 -18.42 -1.50
N SER A 557 -12.44 -18.39 -2.32
CA SER A 557 -12.51 -18.59 -3.77
C SER A 557 -12.67 -20.07 -4.15
N ASP A 558 -12.28 -21.00 -3.26
CA ASP A 558 -12.30 -22.43 -3.52
C ASP A 558 -13.67 -23.03 -3.16
N LYS A 559 -14.40 -23.45 -4.19
CA LYS A 559 -15.78 -23.93 -4.08
C LYS A 559 -15.95 -25.28 -4.79
N ASP A 560 -16.93 -26.04 -4.33
CA ASP A 560 -17.38 -27.25 -5.01
C ASP A 560 -18.22 -26.93 -6.28
N GLU A 561 -18.64 -27.97 -6.99
CA GLU A 561 -19.45 -27.86 -8.22
C GLU A 561 -20.83 -27.21 -7.97
N ASN A 562 -21.30 -27.21 -6.72
CA ASN A 562 -22.56 -26.62 -6.30
C ASN A 562 -22.41 -25.18 -5.79
N GLY A 563 -21.17 -24.64 -5.77
CA GLY A 563 -20.86 -23.30 -5.29
C GLY A 563 -20.69 -23.19 -3.76
N ASN A 564 -20.66 -24.33 -3.03
CA ASN A 564 -20.36 -24.33 -1.60
C ASN A 564 -18.85 -24.22 -1.37
N LEU A 565 -18.46 -23.56 -0.27
CA LEU A 565 -17.07 -23.49 0.13
C LEU A 565 -16.50 -24.88 0.43
N LEU A 566 -15.27 -25.14 0.00
CA LEU A 566 -14.55 -26.35 0.39
C LEU A 566 -14.18 -26.27 1.87
N ASP A 567 -14.26 -27.40 2.57
CA ASP A 567 -13.89 -27.51 4.00
C ASP A 567 -12.53 -28.19 4.20
N ASP A 568 -12.12 -29.06 3.29
CA ASP A 568 -10.83 -29.75 3.35
C ASP A 568 -9.76 -28.97 2.57
N PRO A 569 -8.70 -28.43 3.24
CA PRO A 569 -7.62 -27.73 2.56
C PRO A 569 -6.79 -28.65 1.65
N PHE A 570 -6.89 -29.96 1.80
CA PHE A 570 -6.18 -30.95 0.99
C PHE A 570 -7.04 -31.48 -0.17
N ASP A 571 -8.30 -31.05 -0.30
CA ASP A 571 -9.12 -31.34 -1.47
C ASP A 571 -8.38 -30.97 -2.75
N PRO A 572 -8.35 -31.84 -3.80
CA PRO A 572 -7.66 -31.54 -5.06
C PRO A 572 -8.12 -30.25 -5.74
N ARG A 573 -9.34 -29.79 -5.50
CA ARG A 573 -9.90 -28.54 -6.03
C ARG A 573 -9.47 -27.31 -5.28
N CYS A 574 -8.92 -27.45 -4.06
CA CYS A 574 -8.39 -26.35 -3.28
C CYS A 574 -7.12 -25.80 -3.96
N THR A 575 -7.08 -24.50 -4.21
CA THR A 575 -5.97 -23.80 -4.86
C THR A 575 -5.22 -22.86 -3.93
N GLU A 576 -5.88 -22.38 -2.88
CA GLU A 576 -5.33 -21.43 -1.92
C GLU A 576 -5.65 -21.82 -0.49
N TRP A 577 -4.67 -21.63 0.39
CA TRP A 577 -4.78 -21.85 1.83
C TRP A 577 -4.86 -20.54 2.59
N LEU A 578 -5.74 -20.49 3.57
CA LEU A 578 -5.74 -19.48 4.63
C LEU A 578 -5.06 -20.08 5.86
N VAL A 579 -3.91 -19.57 6.23
CA VAL A 579 -3.25 -19.92 7.49
C VAL A 579 -3.92 -19.16 8.63
N GLU A 580 -4.38 -19.87 9.66
CA GLU A 580 -5.07 -19.30 10.82
C GLU A 580 -4.10 -19.09 11.97
N LEU A 581 -3.98 -17.85 12.40
CA LEU A 581 -3.06 -17.40 13.45
C LEU A 581 -3.86 -16.80 14.60
N PRO A 582 -3.86 -17.42 15.80
CA PRO A 582 -4.45 -16.81 16.98
C PRO A 582 -3.59 -15.63 17.44
N VAL A 583 -4.17 -14.45 17.52
CA VAL A 583 -3.52 -13.21 17.93
C VAL A 583 -4.16 -12.65 19.19
N GLU A 584 -3.34 -12.23 20.14
CA GLU A 584 -3.73 -11.48 21.32
C GLU A 584 -2.91 -10.19 21.38
N VAL A 585 -3.56 -9.05 21.63
CA VAL A 585 -2.83 -7.80 21.84
C VAL A 585 -2.02 -7.87 23.14
N ASP A 586 -0.84 -7.27 23.16
CA ASP A 586 0.12 -7.42 24.24
C ASP A 586 -0.32 -6.85 25.62
N TRP A 587 -1.38 -6.04 25.64
CA TRP A 587 -1.99 -5.46 26.84
C TRP A 587 -3.32 -6.14 27.24
N ALA A 588 -3.78 -7.17 26.51
CA ALA A 588 -5.09 -7.80 26.77
C ALA A 588 -5.25 -8.38 28.19
N ASN A 589 -4.14 -8.76 28.83
CA ASN A 589 -4.13 -9.33 30.17
C ASN A 589 -3.93 -8.30 31.30
N LEU A 590 -3.99 -7.00 30.99
CA LEU A 590 -4.01 -5.97 32.06
C LEU A 590 -5.32 -6.09 32.86
N PRO A 591 -5.25 -5.94 34.19
CA PRO A 591 -6.46 -6.00 35.01
C PRO A 591 -7.53 -5.01 34.54
N GLY A 592 -8.75 -5.50 34.25
CA GLY A 592 -9.86 -4.71 33.74
C GLY A 592 -9.89 -4.48 32.24
N ALA A 593 -8.87 -4.90 31.49
CA ALA A 593 -8.84 -4.73 30.02
C ALA A 593 -9.96 -5.54 29.34
N ASP A 594 -10.25 -6.76 29.81
CA ASP A 594 -11.30 -7.63 29.25
C ASP A 594 -12.73 -7.06 29.41
N GLU A 595 -12.92 -6.08 30.29
CA GLU A 595 -14.21 -5.41 30.49
C GLU A 595 -14.50 -4.40 29.39
N VAL A 596 -13.46 -3.87 28.74
CA VAL A 596 -13.58 -2.89 27.65
C VAL A 596 -13.92 -3.59 26.33
N LYS A 597 -14.90 -3.06 25.63
CA LYS A 597 -15.43 -3.60 24.40
C LYS A 597 -15.01 -2.75 23.19
N ILE A 598 -13.99 -3.18 22.47
CA ILE A 598 -13.47 -2.47 21.29
C ILE A 598 -14.56 -2.30 20.23
N GLU A 599 -15.46 -3.27 20.10
CA GLU A 599 -16.60 -3.20 19.19
C GLU A 599 -17.57 -2.04 19.50
N LYS A 600 -17.51 -1.44 20.70
CA LYS A 600 -18.31 -0.27 21.07
C LYS A 600 -17.64 1.07 20.74
N PHE A 601 -16.39 1.08 20.28
CA PHE A 601 -15.71 2.31 19.92
C PHE A 601 -16.46 3.03 18.81
N THR A 602 -16.79 4.30 19.07
CA THR A 602 -17.55 5.12 18.14
C THR A 602 -16.66 5.71 17.03
N ALA A 603 -17.28 6.06 15.91
CA ALA A 603 -16.58 6.77 14.83
C ALA A 603 -16.03 8.12 15.31
N LEU A 604 -16.76 8.82 16.19
CA LEU A 604 -16.32 10.11 16.76
C LEU A 604 -15.10 9.94 17.67
N ALA A 605 -15.04 8.89 18.49
CA ALA A 605 -13.87 8.62 19.33
C ALA A 605 -12.63 8.31 18.47
N GLN A 606 -12.79 7.50 17.42
CA GLN A 606 -11.72 7.21 16.48
C GLN A 606 -11.26 8.49 15.77
N PHE A 607 -12.19 9.32 15.32
CA PHE A 607 -11.88 10.57 14.64
C PHE A 607 -11.18 11.58 15.56
N ASP A 608 -11.61 11.69 16.83
CA ASP A 608 -10.93 12.54 17.83
C ASP A 608 -9.48 12.09 18.06
N PHE A 609 -9.24 10.78 18.16
CA PHE A 609 -7.89 10.22 18.33
C PHE A 609 -7.02 10.43 17.07
N TYR A 610 -7.61 10.24 15.88
CA TYR A 610 -6.99 10.59 14.62
C TYR A 610 -6.58 12.08 14.58
N MET A 611 -7.46 12.98 15.00
CA MET A 611 -7.19 14.42 15.02
C MET A 611 -6.06 14.81 15.99
N GLN A 612 -5.91 14.11 17.11
CA GLN A 612 -4.76 14.29 18.02
C GLN A 612 -3.44 14.03 17.27
N VAL A 613 -3.36 12.94 16.53
CA VAL A 613 -2.19 12.59 15.73
C VAL A 613 -1.98 13.61 14.60
N GLN A 614 -3.05 13.96 13.90
CA GLN A 614 -3.04 14.90 12.78
C GLN A 614 -2.59 16.30 13.17
N LYS A 615 -2.94 16.76 14.38
CA LYS A 615 -2.56 18.07 14.91
C LYS A 615 -1.13 18.10 15.46
N HIS A 616 -0.75 17.09 16.23
CA HIS A 616 0.42 17.18 17.10
C HIS A 616 1.65 16.45 16.59
N TYR A 617 1.48 15.43 15.74
CA TYR A 617 2.60 14.68 15.16
C TYR A 617 2.78 14.93 13.66
N THR A 618 1.70 14.81 12.89
CA THR A 618 1.77 14.73 11.43
C THR A 618 2.01 16.08 10.79
N ALA A 619 3.07 16.18 9.99
CA ALA A 619 3.33 17.34 9.15
C ALA A 619 2.78 17.16 7.71
N HIS A 620 2.71 15.92 7.22
CA HIS A 620 1.99 15.53 6.01
C HIS A 620 0.50 15.31 6.29
N ASN A 621 -0.01 14.13 5.99
CA ASN A 621 -1.34 13.68 6.35
C ASN A 621 -1.24 12.35 7.12
N THR A 622 -2.20 12.07 7.97
CA THR A 622 -2.30 10.80 8.66
C THR A 622 -3.20 9.89 7.83
N SER A 623 -2.69 8.75 7.36
CA SER A 623 -3.56 7.73 6.76
C SER A 623 -4.57 7.25 7.80
N ALA A 624 -5.84 7.35 7.46
CA ALA A 624 -6.91 6.99 8.36
C ALA A 624 -7.97 6.14 7.66
N THR A 625 -8.48 5.17 8.40
CA THR A 625 -9.72 4.47 8.07
C THR A 625 -10.57 4.48 9.33
N VAL A 626 -11.58 5.33 9.35
CA VAL A 626 -12.53 5.43 10.45
C VAL A 626 -13.69 4.47 10.17
N GLU A 627 -13.94 3.55 11.10
CA GLU A 627 -15.08 2.64 11.01
C GLU A 627 -16.33 3.32 11.58
N LEU A 628 -17.43 3.24 10.84
CA LEU A 628 -18.68 3.87 11.27
C LEU A 628 -19.90 2.98 11.00
N ARG A 629 -20.90 3.09 11.86
CA ARG A 629 -22.23 2.52 11.70
C ARG A 629 -23.16 3.51 11.01
N GLU A 630 -24.28 3.03 10.51
CA GLU A 630 -25.26 3.87 9.80
C GLU A 630 -25.70 5.11 10.62
N HIS A 631 -25.99 4.93 11.91
CA HIS A 631 -26.40 6.01 12.80
C HIS A 631 -25.29 7.03 13.13
N GLU A 632 -24.03 6.71 12.80
CA GLU A 632 -22.86 7.57 13.01
C GLU A 632 -22.53 8.44 11.78
N VAL A 633 -23.19 8.21 10.63
CA VAL A 633 -22.93 8.92 9.39
C VAL A 633 -23.08 10.43 9.55
N GLU A 634 -24.23 10.89 10.03
CA GLU A 634 -24.51 12.32 10.20
C GLU A 634 -23.64 12.96 11.30
N PRO A 635 -23.47 12.39 12.49
CA PRO A 635 -22.57 12.91 13.51
C PRO A 635 -21.13 13.07 13.01
N LEU A 636 -20.60 12.06 12.32
CA LEU A 636 -19.24 12.09 11.78
C LEU A 636 -19.09 13.11 10.66
N ALA A 637 -20.08 13.21 9.76
CA ALA A 637 -20.09 14.22 8.70
C ALA A 637 -20.07 15.65 9.26
N ASN A 638 -20.88 15.92 10.30
CA ASN A 638 -20.88 17.20 11.00
C ASN A 638 -19.50 17.50 11.61
N ARG A 639 -18.88 16.52 12.24
CA ARG A 639 -17.56 16.69 12.87
C ARG A 639 -16.46 16.94 11.85
N ILE A 640 -16.48 16.25 10.69
CA ILE A 640 -15.54 16.49 9.58
C ILE A 640 -15.75 17.91 9.03
N TYR A 641 -17.00 18.32 8.81
CA TYR A 641 -17.32 19.67 8.37
C TYR A 641 -16.76 20.73 9.33
N GLU A 642 -16.97 20.58 10.64
CA GLU A 642 -16.43 21.46 11.66
C GLU A 642 -14.89 21.52 11.63
N ALA A 643 -14.22 20.37 11.47
CA ALA A 643 -12.77 20.30 11.39
C ALA A 643 -12.21 21.06 10.18
N ILE A 644 -12.91 21.05 9.05
CA ILE A 644 -12.53 21.79 7.84
C ILE A 644 -12.84 23.28 8.03
N GLU A 645 -14.04 23.61 8.51
CA GLU A 645 -14.49 24.99 8.65
C GLU A 645 -13.62 25.79 9.64
N ASN A 646 -13.22 25.13 10.74
CA ASN A 646 -12.40 25.73 11.80
C ASN A 646 -10.89 25.58 11.57
N ASP A 647 -10.45 25.11 10.41
CA ASP A 647 -9.02 24.91 10.07
C ASP A 647 -8.26 24.06 11.12
N GLU A 648 -8.88 22.98 11.59
CA GLU A 648 -8.32 22.13 12.63
C GLU A 648 -7.21 21.18 12.13
N GLY A 649 -6.90 21.16 10.84
CA GLY A 649 -5.86 20.36 10.24
C GLY A 649 -6.34 19.14 9.47
N TYR A 650 -7.63 18.97 9.22
CA TYR A 650 -8.16 17.90 8.39
C TYR A 650 -7.70 18.06 6.94
N ILE A 651 -7.21 16.96 6.35
CA ILE A 651 -6.87 16.88 4.93
C ILE A 651 -7.70 15.82 4.23
N SER A 652 -7.56 14.55 4.63
CA SER A 652 -8.32 13.45 4.05
C SER A 652 -8.32 12.24 4.97
N ALA A 653 -9.46 11.58 5.09
CA ALA A 653 -9.62 10.32 5.78
C ALA A 653 -10.55 9.40 4.97
N ALA A 654 -10.28 8.11 4.98
CA ALA A 654 -11.19 7.12 4.43
C ALA A 654 -12.15 6.62 5.51
N LEU A 655 -13.36 6.27 5.08
CA LEU A 655 -14.42 5.77 5.93
C LEU A 655 -14.80 4.36 5.52
N LEU A 656 -15.10 3.52 6.49
CA LEU A 656 -15.45 2.12 6.28
C LEU A 656 -16.73 1.78 7.05
N ALA A 657 -17.73 1.29 6.31
CA ALA A 657 -18.96 0.83 6.94
C ALA A 657 -18.71 -0.36 7.86
N ARG A 658 -19.26 -0.30 9.08
CA ARG A 658 -19.26 -1.38 10.06
C ARG A 658 -20.67 -1.88 10.25
N PHE A 659 -20.83 -3.19 10.09
CA PHE A 659 -22.09 -3.89 10.31
C PHE A 659 -21.91 -4.85 11.47
N ASP A 660 -22.70 -4.68 12.54
CA ASP A 660 -22.57 -5.49 13.75
C ASP A 660 -23.16 -6.92 13.58
N ASP A 661 -24.04 -7.13 12.57
CA ASP A 661 -24.68 -8.41 12.26
C ASP A 661 -23.87 -9.28 11.26
N VAL A 662 -22.55 -9.25 11.32
CA VAL A 662 -21.69 -9.87 10.31
C VAL A 662 -21.51 -11.38 10.50
N GLN A 663 -22.59 -12.15 10.40
CA GLN A 663 -22.49 -13.58 10.05
C GLN A 663 -22.45 -13.82 8.52
N THR A 664 -22.39 -12.76 7.72
CA THR A 664 -22.60 -12.82 6.27
C THR A 664 -21.36 -13.23 5.46
N PHE A 665 -20.16 -13.15 6.03
CA PHE A 665 -18.93 -13.49 5.31
C PHE A 665 -18.14 -14.56 6.07
N PRO A 666 -18.07 -15.79 5.54
CA PRO A 666 -17.24 -16.83 6.13
C PRO A 666 -15.74 -16.50 5.95
N ARG A 667 -14.92 -16.92 6.89
CA ARG A 667 -13.45 -16.89 6.77
C ARG A 667 -12.88 -15.48 6.59
N LEU A 668 -13.34 -14.53 7.42
CA LEU A 668 -12.82 -13.16 7.42
C LEU A 668 -11.30 -13.12 7.68
N PRO A 669 -10.57 -12.15 7.11
CA PRO A 669 -9.14 -11.94 7.40
C PRO A 669 -8.86 -11.67 8.89
N PHE A 670 -9.82 -11.07 9.59
CA PHE A 670 -9.84 -10.84 11.03
C PHE A 670 -11.17 -11.34 11.59
N GLU A 671 -11.10 -12.27 12.49
CA GLU A 671 -12.27 -12.82 13.17
C GLU A 671 -12.10 -12.69 14.68
N PRO A 672 -12.86 -11.81 15.35
CA PRO A 672 -12.81 -11.67 16.79
C PRO A 672 -13.16 -12.98 17.47
N ILE A 673 -12.42 -13.33 18.54
CA ILE A 673 -12.64 -14.54 19.34
C ILE A 673 -12.59 -14.20 20.84
N THR A 674 -13.20 -15.05 21.64
CA THR A 674 -13.16 -14.96 23.09
C THR A 674 -11.79 -15.38 23.63
N LYS A 675 -11.53 -15.05 24.90
CA LYS A 675 -10.32 -15.51 25.59
C LYS A 675 -10.21 -17.02 25.62
N THR A 676 -11.30 -17.73 25.89
CA THR A 676 -11.33 -19.20 25.93
C THR A 676 -11.00 -19.78 24.57
N GLU A 677 -11.63 -19.30 23.49
CA GLU A 677 -11.33 -19.76 22.12
C GLU A 677 -9.86 -19.50 21.75
N TYR A 678 -9.30 -18.35 22.15
CA TYR A 678 -7.89 -18.05 21.94
C TYR A 678 -6.97 -19.06 22.68
N GLU A 679 -7.24 -19.33 23.96
CA GLU A 679 -6.48 -20.27 24.78
C GLU A 679 -6.56 -21.70 24.22
N ASP A 680 -7.75 -22.13 23.76
CA ASP A 680 -7.97 -23.43 23.13
C ASP A 680 -7.20 -23.54 21.81
N MET A 681 -7.26 -22.52 20.95
CA MET A 681 -6.49 -22.48 19.71
C MET A 681 -4.99 -22.51 19.98
N LEU A 682 -4.50 -21.77 20.95
CA LEU A 682 -3.09 -21.73 21.30
C LEU A 682 -2.60 -23.08 21.81
N THR A 683 -3.42 -23.76 22.60
CA THR A 683 -3.16 -25.13 23.08
C THR A 683 -3.08 -26.09 21.89
N ALA A 684 -4.04 -26.04 20.98
CA ALA A 684 -4.04 -26.86 19.78
C ALA A 684 -2.83 -26.59 18.86
N VAL A 685 -2.38 -25.34 18.74
CA VAL A 685 -1.15 -24.99 18.02
C VAL A 685 0.07 -25.65 18.66
N ARG A 686 0.18 -25.61 20.00
CA ARG A 686 1.30 -26.25 20.73
C ARG A 686 1.31 -27.76 20.57
N GLU A 687 0.15 -28.41 20.63
CA GLU A 687 0.02 -29.86 20.47
C GLU A 687 0.36 -30.36 19.05
N ARG A 688 -0.03 -29.60 18.01
CA ARG A 688 0.26 -29.92 16.61
C ARG A 688 1.71 -29.59 16.20
N ARG A 689 2.41 -28.78 16.97
CA ARG A 689 3.76 -28.30 16.63
C ARG A 689 4.78 -29.43 16.58
N THR A 690 5.41 -29.61 15.43
CA THR A 690 6.45 -30.61 15.20
C THR A 690 7.86 -30.02 15.25
N THR A 691 7.99 -28.67 15.25
CA THR A 691 9.26 -27.95 15.32
C THR A 691 9.09 -26.64 16.04
N GLU A 692 10.12 -26.20 16.75
CA GLU A 692 10.19 -24.87 17.36
C GLU A 692 11.02 -23.87 16.54
N ASN A 693 11.61 -24.32 15.44
CA ASN A 693 12.44 -23.52 14.56
C ASN A 693 11.73 -23.34 13.21
N PHE A 694 11.06 -22.20 13.01
CA PHE A 694 10.33 -21.90 11.79
C PHE A 694 11.23 -21.89 10.56
N HIS A 695 12.45 -21.34 10.68
CA HIS A 695 13.39 -21.28 9.57
C HIS A 695 13.82 -22.69 9.12
N ALA A 696 14.13 -23.56 10.07
CA ALA A 696 14.47 -24.95 9.76
C ALA A 696 13.29 -25.74 9.14
N ALA A 697 12.05 -25.43 9.57
CA ALA A 697 10.87 -26.01 8.95
C ALA A 697 10.73 -25.51 7.50
N LEU A 698 10.95 -24.22 7.26
CA LEU A 698 10.89 -23.64 5.93
C LEU A 698 11.94 -24.24 5.00
N GLU A 699 13.19 -24.40 5.44
CA GLU A 699 14.27 -25.00 4.63
C GLU A 699 13.95 -26.43 4.16
N LYS A 700 13.17 -27.19 4.92
CA LYS A 700 12.74 -28.54 4.52
C LYS A 700 11.78 -28.56 3.34
N HIS A 701 10.98 -27.51 3.19
CA HIS A 701 9.94 -27.41 2.16
C HIS A 701 10.35 -26.52 1.00
N ASP A 702 11.40 -25.70 1.19
CA ASP A 702 11.86 -24.72 0.22
C ASP A 702 12.96 -25.31 -0.68
N ALA A 703 12.54 -26.09 -1.66
CA ALA A 703 13.42 -26.75 -2.63
C ALA A 703 14.15 -25.81 -3.62
N GLY A 704 14.04 -24.48 -3.42
CA GLY A 704 14.71 -23.51 -4.31
C GLY A 704 13.98 -23.23 -5.62
N GLU A 705 12.94 -23.97 -5.94
CA GLU A 705 12.23 -23.91 -7.23
C GLU A 705 11.00 -22.97 -7.23
N LEU A 706 10.51 -22.57 -6.06
CA LEU A 706 9.33 -21.73 -5.98
C LEU A 706 9.68 -20.25 -6.12
N VAL A 707 8.87 -19.59 -6.92
CA VAL A 707 8.97 -18.18 -7.26
C VAL A 707 8.83 -17.32 -6.02
N GLU A 708 9.78 -16.43 -5.81
CA GLU A 708 9.64 -15.37 -4.82
C GLU A 708 8.41 -14.53 -5.18
N ALA A 709 7.44 -14.51 -4.29
CA ALA A 709 6.43 -13.47 -4.33
C ALA A 709 7.17 -12.13 -4.12
N GLY A 710 7.07 -11.21 -5.06
CA GLY A 710 7.56 -9.84 -4.85
C GLY A 710 6.80 -9.20 -3.67
N PRO A 711 7.28 -8.09 -3.13
CA PRO A 711 6.58 -7.41 -2.07
C PRO A 711 5.16 -7.10 -2.53
N ALA A 712 4.19 -7.56 -1.75
CA ALA A 712 2.82 -7.13 -1.94
C ALA A 712 2.80 -5.61 -1.97
N GLY A 713 2.29 -5.01 -3.03
CA GLY A 713 1.96 -3.59 -3.04
C GLY A 713 1.08 -3.31 -1.81
N CYS A 714 1.05 -2.08 -1.36
CA CYS A 714 0.41 -1.57 -0.16
C CYS A 714 -0.57 -2.56 0.52
N ASP A 715 -0.15 -3.11 1.66
CA ASP A 715 -0.92 -4.09 2.44
C ASP A 715 -1.88 -3.36 3.39
N SER A 716 -2.66 -2.42 2.86
CA SER A 716 -3.73 -1.82 3.64
C SER A 716 -4.92 -2.78 3.68
N ASP A 717 -5.58 -2.87 4.81
CA ASP A 717 -6.81 -3.65 5.00
C ASP A 717 -7.91 -3.27 4.00
N LYS A 718 -7.82 -2.08 3.39
CA LYS A 718 -8.70 -1.58 2.33
C LYS A 718 -8.67 -2.42 1.05
N CYS A 719 -7.55 -3.12 0.76
CA CYS A 719 -7.41 -3.94 -0.45
C CYS A 719 -8.02 -5.34 -0.31
N LEU A 720 -8.49 -5.72 0.87
CA LEU A 720 -8.96 -7.08 1.20
C LEU A 720 -10.47 -7.20 1.33
N MET A 721 -11.23 -6.12 1.17
CA MET A 721 -12.69 -6.19 1.26
C MET A 721 -13.26 -6.95 0.06
N PRO A 722 -14.03 -8.02 0.28
CA PRO A 722 -14.84 -8.59 -0.79
C PRO A 722 -15.83 -7.52 -1.27
N GLU A 723 -15.93 -7.34 -2.57
CA GLU A 723 -16.96 -6.49 -3.14
C GLU A 723 -18.34 -6.97 -2.66
N LYS A 724 -19.08 -6.10 -1.98
CA LYS A 724 -20.46 -6.38 -1.59
C LYS A 724 -21.24 -6.62 -2.88
N LYS A 725 -21.75 -7.83 -3.10
CA LYS A 725 -22.82 -8.00 -4.08
C LYS A 725 -23.99 -7.15 -3.59
N PRO A 726 -24.54 -6.26 -4.43
CA PRO A 726 -25.77 -5.57 -4.08
C PRO A 726 -26.83 -6.62 -3.69
N SER A 727 -27.46 -6.43 -2.53
CA SER A 727 -28.53 -7.28 -2.02
C SER A 727 -29.73 -7.22 -2.92
#